data_ee6fab576e9d46c11fae87c30b56aa59
#
_entry.id   ee6fab576e9d46c11fae87c30b56aa59
#
_cell.length_a   1.000
_cell.length_b   1.000
_cell.length_c   1.000
_cell.angle_alpha   90.00
_cell.angle_beta   90.00
_cell.angle_gamma   90.00
#
_symmetry.space_group_name_H-M   'P 1'
#
loop_
_entity.id
_entity.type
_entity.pdbx_description
1 polymer ?
#
loop_
_entity_poly.entity_id
_entity_poly.type
_entity_poly.pdbx_seq_one_letter_code
_entity_poly.pdbx_strand_id
1 'polypeptide(L)'
;MEDNPGDIRLVREMLIAADEERIELSFVSRVGEVRTRLAQGGIDVILLDLNLPDANGLSAVEHIHADFPEIPLVVLSSVIDEELAVASLQAGAQDFLVKGMINGPLLTRSIFYAIKRKDLEDQLLFSLHHDSLTGLYNRKFLIAELEREIRRSQSSGGKFAVLLLDLSRFKSINDTYGHGVGDSLLIEVARILSGMLDPGMILARMGGDEFGFLLPAPGEGDDVGRFARRIRQELCRVHTIDSIEIDLDLVIGISLFPDDGTSAEDMVRKAARALDMAIDRHDYDYTLYNSSMDEVIRKRKVLMSEFSRAIGEKELVLHFQPIINLRSRAVSGVEALVRWNHPDRGLLLPGEFLPEIAGTELLVSMGDWVMESALDHLSRWSARGLDLPISINVDLLQLRRDEFVPRLFALLAAHPEVPAHRLELEILETSTAEGFHEFPEVLRKIHERGVRLAIDDFGTGYSSLSYLKTLPVDTLKVDRGFVIGMLDNRENLAIIESIASLARIFGHGVVAEGMERPEFIPLLQKLGCDFAQGYAIARPMAEEVLLDWERGWRSEKAPEPFRPLSPAPEISVLSNEVEYFVWLQGVLSLAQKACFAALSPEEVLFFQNAPVHVWREGASESLYRTIPAFTQLESAHREADSLSRQLLDPIRERDLEAIRDLSRQLLLLRDETLSLYGTLQKEVLFQTLLGTRARR
;
A
#
# COMPACT_ATOMS: atom_id res chain seq x y z
N MET A 1 -9.37 27.77 56.58
CA MET A 1 -10.63 28.13 57.25
C MET A 1 -10.38 28.04 58.75
N GLU A 2 -10.47 29.16 59.40
CA GLU A 2 -10.10 29.26 60.81
C GLU A 2 -10.69 30.58 61.35
N ASP A 3 -11.34 30.54 62.47
CA ASP A 3 -11.94 31.72 63.09
C ASP A 3 -11.11 32.33 64.24
N ASN A 4 -10.17 31.55 64.78
CA ASN A 4 -9.26 31.98 65.84
C ASN A 4 -8.05 32.74 65.31
N PRO A 5 -7.89 34.05 65.58
CA PRO A 5 -6.74 34.80 65.08
C PRO A 5 -5.38 34.27 65.52
N GLY A 6 -5.31 33.58 66.69
CA GLY A 6 -4.09 32.97 67.19
C GLY A 6 -3.64 31.78 66.36
N ASP A 7 -4.60 30.95 65.97
CA ASP A 7 -4.33 29.76 65.15
C ASP A 7 -4.00 30.14 63.70
N ILE A 8 -4.66 31.18 63.16
CA ILE A 8 -4.31 31.80 61.89
C ILE A 8 -2.83 32.25 61.88
N ARG A 9 -2.41 32.93 62.95
CA ARG A 9 -1.04 33.39 63.07
C ARG A 9 -0.05 32.22 63.17
N LEU A 10 -0.41 31.21 63.97
CA LEU A 10 0.39 30.02 64.16
C LEU A 10 0.62 29.28 62.81
N VAL A 11 -0.42 29.03 62.05
CA VAL A 11 -0.32 28.37 60.74
C VAL A 11 0.54 29.22 59.77
N ARG A 12 0.39 30.55 59.81
CA ARG A 12 1.22 31.45 58.98
C ARG A 12 2.70 31.40 59.38
N GLU A 13 3.01 31.44 60.68
CA GLU A 13 4.38 31.38 61.17
C GLU A 13 5.03 30.02 60.90
N MET A 14 4.27 28.94 60.99
CA MET A 14 4.75 27.59 60.66
C MET A 14 5.13 27.46 59.18
N LEU A 15 4.35 28.01 58.23
CA LEU A 15 4.63 27.96 56.82
C LEU A 15 5.77 28.88 56.40
N ILE A 16 5.87 30.10 57.03
CA ILE A 16 6.99 31.00 56.79
C ILE A 16 8.30 30.41 57.34
N ALA A 17 8.26 29.72 58.49
CA ALA A 17 9.45 29.09 59.12
C ALA A 17 9.96 27.86 58.32
N ALA A 18 9.12 27.29 57.43
CA ALA A 18 9.49 26.21 56.52
C ALA A 18 10.23 26.70 55.25
N ASP A 19 10.48 28.02 55.11
CA ASP A 19 11.18 28.68 53.98
C ASP A 19 10.60 28.35 52.60
N GLU A 20 9.28 28.16 52.52
CA GLU A 20 8.60 27.89 51.27
C GLU A 20 7.87 29.15 50.75
N GLU A 21 8.57 29.93 49.92
CA GLU A 21 8.01 31.07 49.14
C GLU A 21 6.89 30.67 48.18
N ARG A 22 6.50 29.39 48.16
CA ARG A 22 5.55 28.81 47.17
C ARG A 22 4.11 28.75 47.68
N ILE A 23 3.83 29.04 48.94
CA ILE A 23 2.49 28.90 49.52
C ILE A 23 1.89 30.32 49.77
N GLU A 24 0.86 30.65 49.06
CA GLU A 24 0.05 31.84 49.29
C GLU A 24 -1.15 31.49 50.18
N LEU A 25 -1.36 32.25 51.26
CA LEU A 25 -2.40 31.98 52.24
C LEU A 25 -3.56 32.94 52.13
N SER A 26 -4.77 32.40 52.03
CA SER A 26 -6.05 33.13 52.08
C SER A 26 -6.86 32.59 53.26
N PHE A 27 -7.53 33.47 54.02
CA PHE A 27 -8.28 33.08 55.21
C PHE A 27 -9.76 33.44 55.09
N VAL A 28 -10.59 32.48 55.55
CA VAL A 28 -12.04 32.66 55.75
C VAL A 28 -12.41 32.13 57.12
N SER A 29 -13.36 32.74 57.81
CA SER A 29 -13.76 32.42 59.17
C SER A 29 -15.06 31.63 59.27
N ARG A 30 -15.74 31.43 58.15
CA ARG A 30 -17.03 30.73 58.07
C ARG A 30 -17.13 29.84 56.82
N VAL A 31 -17.83 28.72 56.95
CA VAL A 31 -18.13 27.83 55.79
C VAL A 31 -18.91 28.59 54.70
N GLY A 32 -19.85 29.46 55.08
CA GLY A 32 -20.61 30.27 54.13
C GLY A 32 -19.76 31.24 53.27
N GLU A 33 -18.55 31.63 53.69
CA GLU A 33 -17.62 32.46 52.94
C GLU A 33 -16.80 31.69 51.90
N VAL A 34 -16.68 30.40 52.08
CA VAL A 34 -15.85 29.50 51.23
C VAL A 34 -16.27 29.62 49.78
N ARG A 35 -17.56 29.49 49.51
CA ARG A 35 -18.10 29.49 48.14
C ARG A 35 -17.73 30.80 47.41
N THR A 36 -17.79 31.93 48.09
CA THR A 36 -17.43 33.22 47.53
C THR A 36 -15.94 33.34 47.24
N ARG A 37 -15.08 32.76 48.14
CA ARG A 37 -13.63 32.78 47.96
C ARG A 37 -13.19 31.82 46.86
N LEU A 38 -13.74 30.62 46.78
CA LEU A 38 -13.44 29.61 45.75
C LEU A 38 -13.88 30.07 44.37
N ALA A 39 -14.99 30.79 44.25
CA ALA A 39 -15.44 31.37 42.99
C ALA A 39 -14.44 32.36 42.36
N GLN A 40 -13.51 32.91 43.17
CA GLN A 40 -12.43 33.78 42.69
C GLN A 40 -11.25 32.99 42.08
N GLY A 41 -11.25 31.66 42.27
CA GLY A 41 -10.20 30.73 41.79
C GLY A 41 -8.88 30.81 42.57
N GLY A 42 -7.90 29.99 42.13
CA GLY A 42 -6.53 29.98 42.66
C GLY A 42 -6.40 29.42 44.07
N ILE A 43 -7.20 28.40 44.43
CA ILE A 43 -7.09 27.65 45.69
C ILE A 43 -6.77 26.19 45.34
N ASP A 44 -5.61 25.71 45.75
CA ASP A 44 -5.13 24.34 45.50
C ASP A 44 -5.44 23.36 46.63
N VAL A 45 -5.65 23.87 47.87
CA VAL A 45 -5.97 23.07 49.04
C VAL A 45 -6.72 23.89 50.09
N ILE A 46 -7.60 23.24 50.83
CA ILE A 46 -8.30 23.86 51.99
C ILE A 46 -7.75 23.25 53.30
N LEU A 47 -7.28 24.10 54.22
CA LEU A 47 -7.05 23.76 55.60
C LEU A 47 -8.29 24.09 56.41
N LEU A 48 -8.95 23.10 57.02
CA LEU A 48 -10.23 23.26 57.70
C LEU A 48 -10.11 23.01 59.17
N ASP A 49 -10.42 24.02 60.02
CA ASP A 49 -10.71 23.79 61.43
C ASP A 49 -12.13 23.19 61.58
N LEU A 50 -12.25 22.18 62.45
CA LEU A 50 -13.55 21.55 62.75
C LEU A 50 -14.45 22.40 63.63
N ASN A 51 -13.94 23.42 64.31
CA ASN A 51 -14.69 24.28 65.20
C ASN A 51 -14.90 25.65 64.57
N LEU A 52 -15.81 25.77 63.62
CA LEU A 52 -16.20 27.02 62.97
C LEU A 52 -17.51 27.58 63.53
N PRO A 53 -17.74 28.92 63.49
CA PRO A 53 -18.95 29.53 64.07
C PRO A 53 -20.26 29.07 63.43
N ASP A 54 -20.24 28.65 62.19
CA ASP A 54 -21.42 28.27 61.37
C ASP A 54 -21.48 26.78 61.03
N ALA A 55 -20.46 25.99 61.38
CA ALA A 55 -20.43 24.51 61.21
C ALA A 55 -19.47 23.84 62.21
N ASN A 56 -19.92 22.78 62.85
CA ASN A 56 -19.13 22.04 63.82
C ASN A 56 -18.85 20.59 63.41
N GLY A 57 -17.63 20.14 63.65
CA GLY A 57 -17.21 18.74 63.48
C GLY A 57 -17.29 18.29 62.01
N LEU A 58 -17.67 17.04 61.85
CA LEU A 58 -17.68 16.35 60.53
C LEU A 58 -18.63 16.99 59.52
N SER A 59 -19.70 17.69 59.93
CA SER A 59 -20.63 18.33 59.02
C SER A 59 -19.95 19.40 58.13
N ALA A 60 -18.91 20.09 58.65
CA ALA A 60 -18.12 21.04 57.86
C ALA A 60 -17.33 20.34 56.74
N VAL A 61 -16.72 19.16 57.06
CA VAL A 61 -15.99 18.34 56.05
C VAL A 61 -16.93 17.88 54.96
N GLU A 62 -18.09 17.29 55.35
CA GLU A 62 -19.08 16.77 54.41
C GLU A 62 -19.63 17.85 53.46
N HIS A 63 -19.99 19.04 54.01
CA HIS A 63 -20.50 20.17 53.21
C HIS A 63 -19.48 20.68 52.22
N ILE A 64 -18.21 20.87 52.64
CA ILE A 64 -17.18 21.42 51.80
C ILE A 64 -16.80 20.40 50.73
N HIS A 65 -16.66 19.14 51.08
CA HIS A 65 -16.31 18.07 50.13
C HIS A 65 -17.45 17.84 49.11
N ALA A 66 -18.71 17.90 49.53
CA ALA A 66 -19.86 17.75 48.62
C ALA A 66 -19.98 18.92 47.63
N ASP A 67 -19.69 20.16 48.09
CA ASP A 67 -19.78 21.37 47.26
C ASP A 67 -18.54 21.55 46.33
N PHE A 68 -17.36 21.10 46.77
CA PHE A 68 -16.06 21.28 46.08
C PHE A 68 -15.20 20.03 46.10
N PRO A 69 -15.66 18.94 45.48
CA PRO A 69 -14.98 17.66 45.53
C PRO A 69 -13.61 17.66 44.80
N GLU A 70 -13.35 18.68 43.97
CA GLU A 70 -12.10 18.84 43.22
C GLU A 70 -10.97 19.40 44.06
N ILE A 71 -11.25 20.04 45.23
CA ILE A 71 -10.23 20.67 46.06
C ILE A 71 -9.90 19.80 47.27
N PRO A 72 -8.64 19.38 47.44
CA PRO A 72 -8.24 18.56 48.57
C PRO A 72 -8.41 19.30 49.88
N LEU A 73 -8.89 18.60 50.93
CA LEU A 73 -9.21 19.12 52.24
C LEU A 73 -8.32 18.47 53.31
N VAL A 74 -7.60 19.29 54.08
CA VAL A 74 -6.82 18.86 55.24
C VAL A 74 -7.47 19.42 56.49
N VAL A 75 -7.82 18.52 57.43
CA VAL A 75 -8.48 18.91 58.69
C VAL A 75 -7.43 19.26 59.73
N LEU A 76 -7.67 20.41 60.42
CA LEU A 76 -6.91 20.83 61.62
C LEU A 76 -7.81 20.72 62.83
N SER A 77 -7.39 19.98 63.87
CA SER A 77 -8.18 19.79 65.07
C SER A 77 -7.34 20.11 66.35
N SER A 78 -7.97 20.67 67.34
CA SER A 78 -7.34 20.87 68.66
C SER A 78 -7.40 19.61 69.56
N VAL A 79 -8.18 18.61 69.15
CA VAL A 79 -8.40 17.38 69.95
C VAL A 79 -7.64 16.23 69.31
N ILE A 80 -6.98 15.43 70.19
CA ILE A 80 -6.39 14.16 69.83
C ILE A 80 -7.48 13.11 69.94
N ASP A 81 -8.13 12.80 68.85
CA ASP A 81 -9.21 11.83 68.76
C ASP A 81 -9.06 10.99 67.50
N GLU A 82 -8.78 9.71 67.70
CA GLU A 82 -8.54 8.78 66.62
C GLU A 82 -9.80 8.42 65.85
N GLU A 83 -10.94 8.37 66.54
CA GLU A 83 -12.26 8.12 65.90
C GLU A 83 -12.66 9.29 65.03
N LEU A 84 -12.41 10.52 65.47
CA LEU A 84 -12.67 11.74 64.73
C LEU A 84 -11.76 11.87 63.51
N ALA A 85 -10.48 11.44 63.63
CA ALA A 85 -9.55 11.42 62.51
C ALA A 85 -10.04 10.46 61.41
N VAL A 86 -10.38 9.23 61.76
CA VAL A 86 -10.91 8.22 60.82
C VAL A 86 -12.21 8.68 60.19
N ALA A 87 -13.14 9.23 60.95
CA ALA A 87 -14.39 9.75 60.46
C ALA A 87 -14.20 10.98 59.54
N SER A 88 -13.24 11.83 59.78
CA SER A 88 -12.91 12.99 58.90
C SER A 88 -12.37 12.48 57.54
N LEU A 89 -11.54 11.47 57.52
CA LEU A 89 -11.05 10.86 56.29
C LEU A 89 -12.17 10.15 55.52
N GLN A 90 -13.11 9.48 56.21
CA GLN A 90 -14.30 8.87 55.58
C GLN A 90 -15.27 9.94 55.03
N ALA A 91 -15.31 11.14 55.66
CA ALA A 91 -16.13 12.26 55.17
C ALA A 91 -15.50 13.00 53.96
N GLY A 92 -14.29 12.61 53.51
CA GLY A 92 -13.65 13.14 52.30
C GLY A 92 -12.43 14.02 52.54
N ALA A 93 -11.95 14.15 53.80
CA ALA A 93 -10.66 14.81 54.06
C ALA A 93 -9.50 13.95 53.54
N GLN A 94 -8.44 14.59 53.04
CA GLN A 94 -7.23 13.93 52.58
C GLN A 94 -6.24 13.66 53.68
N ASP A 95 -6.26 14.48 54.74
CA ASP A 95 -5.42 14.27 55.91
C ASP A 95 -6.06 14.93 57.15
N PHE A 96 -5.60 14.52 58.35
CA PHE A 96 -6.04 15.05 59.64
C PHE A 96 -4.82 15.34 60.52
N LEU A 97 -4.72 16.60 60.96
CA LEU A 97 -3.62 17.11 61.74
C LEU A 97 -4.08 17.69 63.09
N VAL A 98 -3.33 17.37 64.15
CA VAL A 98 -3.62 17.88 65.48
C VAL A 98 -2.80 19.15 65.75
N LYS A 99 -3.47 20.34 65.99
CA LYS A 99 -2.86 21.64 66.11
C LYS A 99 -1.70 21.72 67.09
N GLY A 100 -1.76 21.01 68.24
CA GLY A 100 -0.70 20.97 69.25
C GLY A 100 0.52 20.07 68.89
N MET A 101 0.44 19.31 67.79
CA MET A 101 1.50 18.41 67.35
C MET A 101 2.11 18.77 66.02
N ILE A 102 1.58 19.82 65.34
CA ILE A 102 2.03 20.23 64.03
C ILE A 102 3.28 21.12 64.16
N ASN A 103 4.20 20.93 63.24
CA ASN A 103 5.29 21.86 62.95
C ASN A 103 5.27 22.23 61.44
N GLY A 104 6.06 23.24 61.06
CA GLY A 104 6.09 23.74 59.68
C GLY A 104 6.34 22.62 58.64
N PRO A 105 7.39 21.81 58.77
CA PRO A 105 7.67 20.71 57.85
C PRO A 105 6.54 19.67 57.74
N LEU A 106 5.84 19.35 58.83
CA LEU A 106 4.74 18.38 58.82
C LEU A 106 3.51 18.98 58.10
N LEU A 107 3.19 20.25 58.37
CA LEU A 107 2.08 20.96 57.73
C LEU A 107 2.32 21.05 56.20
N THR A 108 3.48 21.51 55.80
CA THR A 108 3.88 21.60 54.41
C THR A 108 3.79 20.26 53.68
N ARG A 109 4.34 19.23 54.28
CA ARG A 109 4.28 17.89 53.74
C ARG A 109 2.85 17.39 53.57
N SER A 110 1.96 17.61 54.53
CA SER A 110 0.55 17.21 54.45
C SER A 110 -0.17 17.94 53.33
N ILE A 111 0.06 19.25 53.19
CA ILE A 111 -0.48 20.05 52.08
C ILE A 111 -0.08 19.48 50.73
N PHE A 112 1.22 19.26 50.50
CA PHE A 112 1.69 18.74 49.24
C PHE A 112 1.21 17.30 48.95
N TYR A 113 1.11 16.48 49.98
CA TYR A 113 0.59 15.10 49.83
C TYR A 113 -0.91 15.12 49.49
N ALA A 114 -1.71 16.01 50.14
CA ALA A 114 -3.12 16.15 49.84
C ALA A 114 -3.35 16.57 48.37
N ILE A 115 -2.61 17.57 47.91
CA ILE A 115 -2.67 18.02 46.52
C ILE A 115 -2.28 16.89 45.58
N LYS A 116 -1.09 16.23 45.84
CA LYS A 116 -0.59 15.17 44.96
C LYS A 116 -1.49 13.95 44.88
N ARG A 117 -2.07 13.57 46.02
CA ARG A 117 -3.01 12.45 46.10
C ARG A 117 -4.27 12.76 45.30
N LYS A 118 -4.81 13.96 45.39
CA LYS A 118 -5.96 14.39 44.61
C LYS A 118 -5.68 14.39 43.09
N ASP A 119 -4.53 14.93 42.67
CA ASP A 119 -4.08 14.89 41.29
C ASP A 119 -4.04 13.44 40.77
N LEU A 120 -3.51 12.51 41.56
CA LEU A 120 -3.43 11.09 41.18
C LEU A 120 -4.82 10.43 41.08
N GLU A 121 -5.73 10.77 42.02
CA GLU A 121 -7.11 10.30 41.98
C GLU A 121 -7.83 10.80 40.71
N ASP A 122 -7.67 12.07 40.37
CA ASP A 122 -8.27 12.69 39.18
C ASP A 122 -7.65 12.12 37.91
N GLN A 123 -6.34 11.90 37.86
CA GLN A 123 -5.66 11.22 36.76
C GLN A 123 -6.15 9.77 36.57
N LEU A 124 -6.35 9.04 37.69
CA LEU A 124 -6.90 7.69 37.65
C LEU A 124 -8.33 7.68 37.12
N LEU A 125 -9.18 8.59 37.60
CA LEU A 125 -10.56 8.74 37.10
C LEU A 125 -10.61 9.12 35.61
N PHE A 126 -9.73 10.04 35.20
CA PHE A 126 -9.60 10.40 33.80
C PHE A 126 -9.17 9.19 32.94
N SER A 127 -8.16 8.44 33.39
CA SER A 127 -7.64 7.28 32.66
C SER A 127 -8.62 6.11 32.56
N LEU A 128 -9.64 6.05 33.45
CA LEU A 128 -10.70 5.05 33.35
C LEU A 128 -11.58 5.23 32.09
N HIS A 129 -11.73 6.48 31.63
CA HIS A 129 -12.65 6.84 30.56
C HIS A 129 -11.98 7.44 29.34
N HIS A 130 -10.74 7.93 29.46
CA HIS A 130 -10.03 8.63 28.41
C HIS A 130 -8.72 7.95 28.00
N ASP A 131 -8.30 8.20 26.76
CA ASP A 131 -6.98 7.86 26.24
C ASP A 131 -5.98 8.95 26.65
N SER A 132 -4.87 8.56 27.25
CA SER A 132 -3.88 9.48 27.84
C SER A 132 -3.09 10.29 26.81
N LEU A 133 -2.99 9.84 25.55
CA LEU A 133 -2.28 10.52 24.48
C LEU A 133 -3.16 11.60 23.82
N THR A 134 -4.36 11.20 23.43
CA THR A 134 -5.24 12.04 22.59
C THR A 134 -6.27 12.80 23.38
N GLY A 135 -6.52 12.43 24.65
CA GLY A 135 -7.58 13.00 25.49
C GLY A 135 -9.00 12.58 25.09
N LEU A 136 -9.18 11.81 24.02
CA LEU A 136 -10.46 11.26 23.60
C LEU A 136 -10.97 10.21 24.61
N TYR A 137 -12.23 9.84 24.51
CA TYR A 137 -12.69 8.67 25.24
C TYR A 137 -11.90 7.42 24.83
N ASN A 138 -11.78 6.47 25.74
CA ASN A 138 -11.16 5.20 25.47
C ASN A 138 -12.17 4.14 25.02
N ARG A 139 -11.69 2.98 24.58
CA ARG A 139 -12.51 1.84 24.15
C ARG A 139 -13.55 1.41 25.20
N LYS A 140 -13.17 1.43 26.49
CA LYS A 140 -14.07 0.98 27.58
C LYS A 140 -15.28 1.90 27.70
N PHE A 141 -15.05 3.20 27.59
CA PHE A 141 -16.12 4.18 27.63
C PHE A 141 -17.06 4.04 26.43
N LEU A 142 -16.50 3.88 25.20
CA LEU A 142 -17.32 3.68 24.01
C LEU A 142 -18.23 2.45 24.14
N ILE A 143 -17.71 1.33 24.62
CA ILE A 143 -18.51 0.12 24.83
C ILE A 143 -19.63 0.37 25.84
N ALA A 144 -19.36 1.02 26.95
CA ALA A 144 -20.37 1.34 27.96
C ALA A 144 -21.48 2.25 27.41
N GLU A 145 -21.12 3.24 26.58
CA GLU A 145 -22.10 4.11 25.92
C GLU A 145 -22.90 3.38 24.84
N LEU A 146 -22.25 2.49 24.08
CA LEU A 146 -22.96 1.60 23.14
C LEU A 146 -24.01 0.74 23.85
N GLU A 147 -23.68 0.14 24.99
CA GLU A 147 -24.66 -0.61 25.78
C GLU A 147 -25.83 0.26 26.26
N ARG A 148 -25.56 1.53 26.63
CA ARG A 148 -26.57 2.49 27.02
C ARG A 148 -27.48 2.85 25.86
N GLU A 149 -26.90 3.12 24.69
CA GLU A 149 -27.64 3.45 23.47
C GLU A 149 -28.46 2.25 22.94
N ILE A 150 -27.94 1.01 23.07
CA ILE A 150 -28.69 -0.22 22.76
C ILE A 150 -29.98 -0.28 23.61
N ARG A 151 -29.87 -0.12 24.94
CA ARG A 151 -31.03 -0.15 25.84
C ARG A 151 -32.05 0.95 25.47
N ARG A 152 -31.57 2.13 25.13
CA ARG A 152 -32.41 3.26 24.69
C ARG A 152 -33.09 2.95 23.36
N SER A 153 -32.37 2.48 22.38
CA SER A 153 -32.88 2.18 21.04
C SER A 153 -33.85 0.99 21.04
N GLN A 154 -33.61 -0.03 21.85
CA GLN A 154 -34.56 -1.15 22.03
C GLN A 154 -35.90 -0.70 22.57
N SER A 155 -35.95 0.31 23.45
CA SER A 155 -37.19 0.85 24.00
C SER A 155 -37.90 1.85 23.09
N SER A 156 -37.16 2.58 22.25
CA SER A 156 -37.71 3.62 21.36
C SER A 156 -37.87 3.19 19.90
N GLY A 157 -37.35 2.04 19.50
CA GLY A 157 -37.25 1.63 18.08
C GLY A 157 -36.19 2.43 17.32
N GLY A 158 -35.23 3.05 18.02
CA GLY A 158 -34.18 3.88 17.43
C GLY A 158 -33.15 3.04 16.68
N LYS A 159 -32.41 3.72 15.76
CA LYS A 159 -31.26 3.16 15.05
C LYS A 159 -30.03 3.95 15.41
N PHE A 160 -28.85 3.35 15.35
CA PHE A 160 -27.55 4.01 15.45
C PHE A 160 -26.50 3.27 14.63
N ALA A 161 -25.37 3.93 14.39
CA ALA A 161 -24.23 3.31 13.69
C ALA A 161 -22.98 3.32 14.56
N VAL A 162 -22.16 2.29 14.38
CA VAL A 162 -20.79 2.22 14.90
C VAL A 162 -19.82 2.30 13.72
N LEU A 163 -18.91 3.27 13.75
CA LEU A 163 -17.84 3.38 12.78
C LEU A 163 -16.52 3.08 13.46
N LEU A 164 -15.68 2.30 12.80
CA LEU A 164 -14.27 2.14 13.14
C LEU A 164 -13.45 2.69 11.98
N LEU A 165 -12.41 3.43 12.33
CA LEU A 165 -11.48 4.07 11.42
C LEU A 165 -10.06 3.61 11.77
N ASP A 166 -9.26 3.30 10.76
CA ASP A 166 -7.85 2.94 10.87
C ASP A 166 -7.02 3.83 9.95
N LEU A 167 -5.85 4.29 10.42
CA LEU A 167 -4.94 5.13 9.64
C LEU A 167 -4.01 4.22 8.82
N SER A 168 -4.19 4.27 7.50
CA SER A 168 -3.38 3.47 6.59
C SER A 168 -1.89 3.79 6.72
N ARG A 169 -1.04 2.76 6.78
CA ARG A 169 0.43 2.88 6.84
C ARG A 169 0.97 3.62 8.07
N PHE A 170 0.21 3.74 9.16
CA PHE A 170 0.67 4.43 10.37
C PHE A 170 1.96 3.83 10.93
N LYS A 171 2.13 2.50 10.89
CA LYS A 171 3.37 1.84 11.26
C LYS A 171 4.56 2.32 10.43
N SER A 172 4.40 2.47 9.12
CA SER A 172 5.46 2.99 8.23
C SER A 172 5.85 4.43 8.57
N ILE A 173 4.88 5.26 8.99
CA ILE A 173 5.13 6.63 9.47
C ILE A 173 6.00 6.59 10.72
N ASN A 174 5.67 5.71 11.69
CA ASN A 174 6.46 5.53 12.90
C ASN A 174 7.88 5.02 12.60
N ASP A 175 8.01 4.05 11.69
CA ASP A 175 9.30 3.47 11.32
C ASP A 175 10.19 4.50 10.58
N THR A 176 9.60 5.41 9.80
CA THR A 176 10.32 6.41 9.01
C THR A 176 10.67 7.66 9.81
N TYR A 177 9.72 8.19 10.60
CA TYR A 177 9.85 9.50 11.26
C TYR A 177 9.95 9.42 12.78
N GLY A 178 9.81 8.22 13.36
CA GLY A 178 9.87 7.97 14.79
C GLY A 178 8.51 8.11 15.49
N HIS A 179 8.38 7.46 16.65
CA HIS A 179 7.13 7.43 17.44
C HIS A 179 6.64 8.82 17.88
N GLY A 180 7.54 9.79 18.09
CA GLY A 180 7.16 11.14 18.47
C GLY A 180 6.31 11.85 17.40
N VAL A 181 6.66 11.68 16.13
CA VAL A 181 5.89 12.22 14.99
C VAL A 181 4.56 11.49 14.86
N GLY A 182 4.54 10.17 15.05
CA GLY A 182 3.29 9.38 15.08
C GLY A 182 2.34 9.81 16.20
N ASP A 183 2.85 10.06 17.41
CA ASP A 183 2.06 10.57 18.54
C ASP A 183 1.47 11.96 18.23
N SER A 184 2.27 12.87 17.65
CA SER A 184 1.81 14.20 17.21
C SER A 184 0.74 14.09 16.13
N LEU A 185 0.87 13.17 15.18
CA LEU A 185 -0.14 12.89 14.16
C LEU A 185 -1.45 12.39 14.78
N LEU A 186 -1.40 11.45 15.72
CA LEU A 186 -2.60 10.93 16.41
C LEU A 186 -3.33 12.03 17.18
N ILE A 187 -2.61 12.96 17.81
CA ILE A 187 -3.18 14.13 18.50
C ILE A 187 -3.87 15.06 17.49
N GLU A 188 -3.25 15.31 16.34
CA GLU A 188 -3.85 16.16 15.29
C GLU A 188 -5.10 15.52 14.67
N VAL A 189 -5.05 14.21 14.37
CA VAL A 189 -6.23 13.44 13.92
C VAL A 189 -7.36 13.53 14.94
N ALA A 190 -7.06 13.30 16.21
CA ALA A 190 -8.05 13.40 17.30
C ALA A 190 -8.67 14.79 17.37
N ARG A 191 -7.88 15.85 17.19
CA ARG A 191 -8.35 17.25 17.18
C ARG A 191 -9.30 17.50 16.01
N ILE A 192 -8.96 17.04 14.81
CA ILE A 192 -9.79 17.20 13.60
C ILE A 192 -11.11 16.43 13.78
N LEU A 193 -11.04 15.16 14.18
CA LEU A 193 -12.22 14.32 14.38
C LEU A 193 -13.16 14.90 15.47
N SER A 194 -12.60 15.43 16.55
CA SER A 194 -13.39 16.09 17.61
C SER A 194 -14.15 17.31 17.10
N GLY A 195 -13.57 18.06 16.18
CA GLY A 195 -14.21 19.21 15.54
C GLY A 195 -15.36 18.87 14.61
N MET A 196 -15.51 17.57 14.25
CA MET A 196 -16.57 17.08 13.36
C MET A 196 -17.78 16.50 14.10
N LEU A 197 -17.72 16.40 15.42
CA LEU A 197 -18.78 15.79 16.22
C LEU A 197 -20.04 16.65 16.29
N ASP A 198 -21.17 16.07 15.96
CA ASP A 198 -22.49 16.66 16.22
C ASP A 198 -22.99 16.23 17.62
N PRO A 199 -23.98 16.97 18.21
CA PRO A 199 -24.52 16.65 19.53
C PRO A 199 -25.03 15.22 19.63
N GLY A 200 -24.53 14.48 20.62
CA GLY A 200 -24.87 13.08 20.87
C GLY A 200 -23.95 12.06 20.19
N MET A 201 -23.05 12.49 19.31
CA MET A 201 -21.99 11.62 18.80
C MET A 201 -20.89 11.40 19.84
N ILE A 202 -20.29 10.23 19.85
CA ILE A 202 -19.17 9.88 20.71
C ILE A 202 -18.00 9.44 19.84
N LEU A 203 -16.83 9.98 20.17
CA LEU A 203 -15.56 9.60 19.56
C LEU A 203 -14.62 9.02 20.62
N ALA A 204 -14.04 7.89 20.34
CA ALA A 204 -13.07 7.23 21.20
C ALA A 204 -11.84 6.77 20.39
N ARG A 205 -10.69 6.71 21.06
CA ARG A 205 -9.54 5.98 20.52
C ARG A 205 -9.61 4.52 20.99
N MET A 206 -9.58 3.59 20.03
CA MET A 206 -9.74 2.15 20.30
C MET A 206 -8.42 1.49 20.70
N GLY A 207 -7.31 2.07 20.32
CA GLY A 207 -5.92 1.64 20.56
C GLY A 207 -5.09 1.79 19.29
N GLY A 208 -3.78 1.96 19.41
CA GLY A 208 -2.92 2.16 18.24
C GLY A 208 -3.35 3.36 17.40
N ASP A 209 -3.65 3.12 16.15
CA ASP A 209 -4.13 4.03 15.09
C ASP A 209 -5.63 3.93 14.81
N GLU A 210 -6.37 3.16 15.65
CA GLU A 210 -7.81 2.98 15.50
C GLU A 210 -8.64 3.99 16.28
N PHE A 211 -9.67 4.56 15.64
CA PHE A 211 -10.68 5.43 16.24
C PHE A 211 -12.09 4.85 16.05
N GLY A 212 -12.93 5.02 17.05
CA GLY A 212 -14.29 4.51 17.04
C GLY A 212 -15.33 5.61 17.26
N PHE A 213 -16.44 5.56 16.55
CA PHE A 213 -17.57 6.48 16.68
C PHE A 213 -18.86 5.74 17.03
N LEU A 214 -19.65 6.37 17.88
CA LEU A 214 -21.09 6.10 18.02
C LEU A 214 -21.85 7.26 17.38
N LEU A 215 -22.66 6.97 16.36
CA LEU A 215 -23.54 7.93 15.70
C LEU A 215 -24.99 7.58 16.06
N PRO A 216 -25.62 8.31 16.99
CA PRO A 216 -27.02 8.06 17.35
C PRO A 216 -27.96 8.56 16.23
N ALA A 217 -29.04 7.81 16.00
CA ALA A 217 -30.13 8.17 15.09
C ALA A 217 -29.66 8.66 13.71
N PRO A 218 -28.97 7.83 12.90
CA PRO A 218 -28.76 8.18 11.50
C PRO A 218 -30.12 8.39 10.84
N GLY A 219 -30.29 9.53 10.17
CA GLY A 219 -31.55 9.90 9.51
C GLY A 219 -31.92 8.92 8.39
N GLU A 220 -33.05 9.15 7.71
CA GLU A 220 -33.41 8.38 6.52
C GLU A 220 -32.40 8.68 5.38
N GLY A 221 -31.76 7.65 4.85
CA GLY A 221 -30.82 7.74 3.74
C GLY A 221 -29.38 7.46 4.09
N ASP A 222 -28.45 7.98 3.26
CA ASP A 222 -27.01 7.74 3.35
C ASP A 222 -26.30 8.71 4.34
N ASP A 223 -26.89 9.00 5.50
CA ASP A 223 -26.29 9.95 6.47
C ASP A 223 -24.96 9.44 7.02
N VAL A 224 -24.89 8.14 7.30
CA VAL A 224 -23.67 7.51 7.82
C VAL A 224 -22.56 7.53 6.76
N GLY A 225 -22.89 7.23 5.51
CA GLY A 225 -21.94 7.30 4.40
C GLY A 225 -21.48 8.73 4.13
N ARG A 226 -22.36 9.74 4.26
CA ARG A 226 -21.97 11.16 4.16
C ARG A 226 -20.99 11.56 5.26
N PHE A 227 -21.21 11.09 6.48
CA PHE A 227 -20.30 11.34 7.58
C PHE A 227 -18.94 10.68 7.35
N ALA A 228 -18.93 9.42 6.91
CA ALA A 228 -17.69 8.72 6.57
C ALA A 228 -16.90 9.44 5.46
N ARG A 229 -17.56 9.86 4.37
CA ARG A 229 -16.92 10.66 3.30
C ARG A 229 -16.41 12.00 3.79
N ARG A 230 -17.11 12.66 4.72
CA ARG A 230 -16.65 13.92 5.34
C ARG A 230 -15.37 13.71 6.16
N ILE A 231 -15.29 12.62 6.93
CA ILE A 231 -14.05 12.23 7.65
C ILE A 231 -12.89 12.11 6.67
N ARG A 232 -13.07 11.37 5.57
CA ARG A 232 -12.04 11.19 4.56
C ARG A 232 -11.60 12.53 3.94
N GLN A 233 -12.53 13.37 3.53
CA GLN A 233 -12.24 14.69 2.94
C GLN A 233 -11.40 15.58 3.86
N GLU A 234 -11.60 15.48 5.18
CA GLU A 234 -10.85 16.28 6.15
C GLU A 234 -9.49 15.67 6.52
N LEU A 235 -9.37 14.34 6.50
CA LEU A 235 -8.15 13.64 6.92
C LEU A 235 -7.26 13.18 5.76
N CYS A 236 -7.83 12.70 4.63
CA CYS A 236 -7.03 12.27 3.46
C CYS A 236 -6.50 13.48 2.69
N ARG A 237 -5.50 14.11 3.26
CA ARG A 237 -4.77 15.26 2.70
C ARG A 237 -3.38 15.32 3.35
N VAL A 238 -2.51 16.13 2.78
CA VAL A 238 -1.19 16.38 3.36
C VAL A 238 -1.34 17.17 4.67
N HIS A 239 -0.81 16.62 5.75
CA HIS A 239 -0.73 17.24 7.06
C HIS A 239 0.70 17.65 7.36
N THR A 240 0.89 18.83 7.94
CA THR A 240 2.22 19.28 8.39
C THR A 240 2.35 19.02 9.89
N ILE A 241 3.16 18.05 10.25
CA ILE A 241 3.45 17.66 11.64
C ILE A 241 4.94 17.92 11.91
N ASP A 242 5.26 18.77 12.87
CA ASP A 242 6.65 19.12 13.22
C ASP A 242 7.52 19.50 12.00
N SER A 243 6.94 20.24 11.04
CA SER A 243 7.56 20.64 9.76
C SER A 243 7.77 19.48 8.76
N ILE A 244 7.18 18.31 8.98
CA ILE A 244 7.17 17.17 8.07
C ILE A 244 5.81 17.11 7.37
N GLU A 245 5.79 17.00 6.06
CA GLU A 245 4.58 16.77 5.28
C GLU A 245 4.27 15.28 5.23
N ILE A 246 3.09 14.90 5.73
CA ILE A 246 2.61 13.52 5.79
C ILE A 246 1.32 13.45 4.98
N ASP A 247 1.31 12.63 3.94
CA ASP A 247 0.10 12.27 3.20
C ASP A 247 -0.62 11.15 3.95
N LEU A 248 -1.82 11.46 4.45
CA LEU A 248 -2.60 10.57 5.30
C LEU A 248 -3.73 9.94 4.51
N ASP A 249 -3.82 8.62 4.58
CA ASP A 249 -4.98 7.86 4.11
C ASP A 249 -5.58 7.03 5.24
N LEU A 250 -6.84 6.62 5.07
CA LEU A 250 -7.58 5.87 6.08
C LEU A 250 -8.66 4.99 5.47
N VAL A 251 -9.07 4.00 6.23
CA VAL A 251 -10.19 3.12 5.91
C VAL A 251 -11.25 3.15 7.01
N ILE A 252 -12.52 2.93 6.64
CA ILE A 252 -13.65 3.01 7.56
C ILE A 252 -14.53 1.76 7.41
N GLY A 253 -14.77 1.08 8.55
CA GLY A 253 -15.72 0.00 8.66
C GLY A 253 -16.94 0.41 9.48
N ILE A 254 -18.15 0.02 9.06
CA ILE A 254 -19.41 0.48 9.64
C ILE A 254 -20.32 -0.70 9.95
N SER A 255 -20.96 -0.67 11.13
CA SER A 255 -22.09 -1.55 11.48
C SER A 255 -23.32 -0.73 11.90
N LEU A 256 -24.51 -1.25 11.61
CA LEU A 256 -25.80 -0.59 11.84
C LEU A 256 -26.65 -1.35 12.86
N PHE A 257 -27.12 -0.68 13.91
CA PHE A 257 -28.05 -1.24 14.85
C PHE A 257 -29.51 -0.94 14.41
N PRO A 258 -30.45 -1.91 14.48
CA PRO A 258 -30.30 -3.28 15.01
C PRO A 258 -29.90 -4.33 13.96
N ASP A 259 -29.74 -3.94 12.69
CA ASP A 259 -29.64 -4.85 11.56
C ASP A 259 -28.39 -5.76 11.67
N ASP A 260 -27.29 -5.21 12.19
CA ASP A 260 -26.02 -5.93 12.28
C ASP A 260 -25.73 -6.54 13.65
N GLY A 261 -26.44 -6.16 14.74
CA GLY A 261 -26.13 -6.71 16.05
C GLY A 261 -27.07 -6.28 17.14
N THR A 262 -26.98 -6.97 18.30
CA THR A 262 -27.84 -6.72 19.48
C THR A 262 -27.02 -6.44 20.75
N SER A 263 -25.69 -6.58 20.73
CA SER A 263 -24.78 -6.24 21.84
C SER A 263 -23.69 -5.28 21.39
N ALA A 264 -23.09 -4.54 22.31
CA ALA A 264 -22.04 -3.58 22.03
C ALA A 264 -20.80 -4.26 21.42
N GLU A 265 -20.38 -5.38 21.98
CA GLU A 265 -19.25 -6.16 21.48
C GLU A 265 -19.51 -6.68 20.07
N ASP A 266 -20.76 -7.11 19.77
CA ASP A 266 -21.12 -7.61 18.45
C ASP A 266 -21.07 -6.49 17.42
N MET A 267 -21.57 -5.30 17.74
CA MET A 267 -21.52 -4.13 16.89
C MET A 267 -20.09 -3.71 16.58
N VAL A 268 -19.24 -3.59 17.60
CA VAL A 268 -17.82 -3.24 17.41
C VAL A 268 -17.09 -4.31 16.59
N ARG A 269 -17.32 -5.60 16.88
CA ARG A 269 -16.73 -6.71 16.15
C ARG A 269 -17.12 -6.71 14.67
N LYS A 270 -18.38 -6.37 14.35
CA LYS A 270 -18.88 -6.32 12.96
C LYS A 270 -18.39 -5.09 12.22
N ALA A 271 -18.27 -3.93 12.89
CA ALA A 271 -17.61 -2.78 12.31
C ALA A 271 -16.11 -3.07 12.01
N ALA A 272 -15.42 -3.78 12.92
CA ALA A 272 -14.02 -4.21 12.69
C ALA A 272 -13.89 -5.16 11.49
N ARG A 273 -14.84 -6.09 11.31
CA ARG A 273 -14.85 -6.97 10.13
C ARG A 273 -15.05 -6.22 8.82
N ALA A 274 -15.92 -5.20 8.84
CA ALA A 274 -16.08 -4.32 7.68
C ALA A 274 -14.80 -3.52 7.41
N LEU A 275 -14.11 -3.09 8.47
CA LEU A 275 -12.81 -2.40 8.38
C LEU A 275 -11.73 -3.33 7.77
N ASP A 276 -11.60 -4.56 8.27
CA ASP A 276 -10.66 -5.56 7.72
C ASP A 276 -10.89 -5.78 6.22
N MET A 277 -12.17 -5.90 5.81
CA MET A 277 -12.53 -6.07 4.40
C MET A 277 -12.25 -4.82 3.55
N ALA A 278 -12.32 -3.62 4.12
CA ALA A 278 -11.96 -2.38 3.44
C ALA A 278 -10.46 -2.34 3.17
N ILE A 279 -9.63 -2.73 4.14
CA ILE A 279 -8.18 -2.83 4.01
C ILE A 279 -7.81 -3.82 2.89
N ASP A 280 -8.38 -5.02 2.92
CA ASP A 280 -8.09 -6.08 1.95
C ASP A 280 -8.48 -5.70 0.50
N ARG A 281 -9.57 -4.95 0.32
CA ARG A 281 -10.07 -4.57 -1.01
C ARG A 281 -9.50 -3.26 -1.53
N HIS A 282 -8.72 -2.54 -0.72
CA HIS A 282 -8.31 -1.16 -1.01
C HIS A 282 -9.52 -0.28 -1.35
N ASP A 283 -10.63 -0.49 -0.60
CA ASP A 283 -11.87 0.28 -0.79
C ASP A 283 -11.75 1.59 -0.02
N TYR A 284 -11.33 2.61 -0.74
CA TYR A 284 -10.99 3.92 -0.18
C TYR A 284 -12.19 4.79 0.21
N ASP A 285 -13.44 4.31 0.15
CA ASP A 285 -14.58 5.14 0.59
C ASP A 285 -15.00 4.78 2.02
N TYR A 286 -15.78 3.75 2.20
CA TYR A 286 -16.14 3.11 3.46
C TYR A 286 -16.81 1.77 3.18
N THR A 287 -16.76 0.86 4.13
CA THR A 287 -17.38 -0.46 3.98
C THR A 287 -18.44 -0.69 5.05
N LEU A 288 -19.67 -0.98 4.61
CA LEU A 288 -20.76 -1.42 5.48
C LEU A 288 -20.64 -2.93 5.73
N TYR A 289 -20.78 -3.33 6.99
CA TYR A 289 -20.85 -4.75 7.33
C TYR A 289 -22.03 -5.42 6.59
N ASN A 290 -21.80 -6.63 6.15
CA ASN A 290 -22.87 -7.54 5.73
C ASN A 290 -22.52 -8.97 6.15
N SER A 291 -23.53 -9.82 6.33
CA SER A 291 -23.35 -11.18 6.85
C SER A 291 -22.49 -12.09 5.96
N SER A 292 -22.34 -11.77 4.66
CA SER A 292 -21.45 -12.54 3.77
C SER A 292 -19.97 -12.37 4.11
N MET A 293 -19.60 -11.27 4.77
CA MET A 293 -18.23 -11.04 5.23
C MET A 293 -17.77 -12.07 6.25
N ASP A 294 -18.68 -12.48 7.15
CA ASP A 294 -18.38 -13.53 8.13
C ASP A 294 -18.00 -14.86 7.47
N GLU A 295 -18.67 -15.17 6.36
CA GLU A 295 -18.39 -16.38 5.61
C GLU A 295 -17.03 -16.25 4.87
N VAL A 296 -16.72 -15.09 4.30
CA VAL A 296 -15.42 -14.81 3.66
C VAL A 296 -14.29 -14.95 4.67
N ILE A 297 -14.40 -14.28 5.82
CA ILE A 297 -13.37 -14.34 6.87
C ILE A 297 -13.19 -15.77 7.40
N ARG A 298 -14.30 -16.50 7.56
CA ARG A 298 -14.24 -17.91 7.99
C ARG A 298 -13.54 -18.77 6.94
N LYS A 299 -13.89 -18.61 5.66
CA LYS A 299 -13.25 -19.32 4.55
C LYS A 299 -11.75 -19.02 4.48
N ARG A 300 -11.35 -17.74 4.63
CA ARG A 300 -9.97 -17.32 4.69
C ARG A 300 -9.20 -18.01 5.82
N LYS A 301 -9.73 -17.99 7.04
CA LYS A 301 -9.09 -18.67 8.19
C LYS A 301 -8.91 -20.16 7.99
N VAL A 302 -9.92 -20.82 7.43
CA VAL A 302 -9.83 -22.26 7.09
C VAL A 302 -8.76 -22.47 6.05
N LEU A 303 -8.78 -21.70 4.95
CA LEU A 303 -7.79 -21.81 3.89
C LEU A 303 -6.36 -21.57 4.38
N MET A 304 -6.14 -20.54 5.22
CA MET A 304 -4.81 -20.27 5.82
C MET A 304 -4.32 -21.45 6.68
N SER A 305 -5.24 -22.05 7.47
CA SER A 305 -4.90 -23.22 8.29
C SER A 305 -4.57 -24.45 7.42
N GLU A 306 -5.36 -24.68 6.38
CA GLU A 306 -5.12 -25.75 5.39
C GLU A 306 -3.80 -25.51 4.64
N PHE A 307 -3.52 -24.26 4.24
CA PHE A 307 -2.29 -23.90 3.53
C PHE A 307 -1.03 -24.06 4.40
N SER A 308 -1.12 -23.69 5.68
CA SER A 308 -0.02 -23.92 6.64
C SER A 308 0.37 -25.39 6.73
N ARG A 309 -0.62 -26.29 6.71
CA ARG A 309 -0.40 -27.74 6.65
C ARG A 309 0.19 -28.17 5.30
N ALA A 310 -0.33 -27.62 4.20
CA ALA A 310 0.07 -27.97 2.84
C ALA A 310 1.56 -27.80 2.56
N ILE A 311 2.18 -26.75 3.15
CA ILE A 311 3.64 -26.54 3.05
C ILE A 311 4.41 -27.73 3.64
N GLY A 312 3.95 -28.30 4.77
CA GLY A 312 4.60 -29.44 5.43
C GLY A 312 4.29 -30.82 4.80
N GLU A 313 3.11 -30.97 4.20
CA GLU A 313 2.59 -32.27 3.72
C GLU A 313 2.81 -32.52 2.21
N LYS A 314 3.64 -31.72 1.55
CA LYS A 314 3.96 -31.85 0.12
C LYS A 314 2.73 -31.71 -0.80
N GLU A 315 1.74 -30.93 -0.40
CA GLU A 315 0.59 -30.64 -1.24
C GLU A 315 0.90 -29.52 -2.26
N LEU A 316 1.97 -28.74 -2.05
CA LEU A 316 2.44 -27.76 -3.01
C LEU A 316 3.26 -28.43 -4.11
N VAL A 317 3.07 -28.01 -5.34
CA VAL A 317 3.80 -28.47 -6.53
C VAL A 317 4.16 -27.28 -7.41
N LEU A 318 5.23 -27.39 -8.19
CA LEU A 318 5.59 -26.43 -9.21
C LEU A 318 5.10 -26.87 -10.58
N HIS A 319 4.41 -25.99 -11.28
CA HIS A 319 4.18 -26.08 -12.70
C HIS A 319 5.12 -25.12 -13.42
N PHE A 320 5.55 -25.49 -14.60
CA PHE A 320 6.54 -24.76 -15.38
C PHE A 320 5.93 -24.25 -16.66
N GLN A 321 6.11 -22.95 -16.96
CA GLN A 321 5.69 -22.35 -18.21
C GLN A 321 6.91 -21.99 -19.06
N PRO A 322 7.02 -22.49 -20.30
CA PRO A 322 8.15 -22.23 -21.17
C PRO A 322 8.24 -20.76 -21.62
N ILE A 323 9.48 -20.25 -21.64
CA ILE A 323 9.88 -18.98 -22.23
C ILE A 323 10.70 -19.30 -23.48
N ILE A 324 10.33 -18.78 -24.64
CA ILE A 324 11.04 -18.99 -25.90
C ILE A 324 11.81 -17.74 -26.33
N ASN A 325 12.96 -17.94 -26.92
CA ASN A 325 13.67 -16.90 -27.65
C ASN A 325 12.95 -16.66 -29.00
N LEU A 326 12.52 -15.44 -29.22
CA LEU A 326 11.71 -15.09 -30.42
C LEU A 326 12.49 -15.27 -31.73
N ARG A 327 13.81 -15.09 -31.72
CA ARG A 327 14.67 -15.21 -32.91
C ARG A 327 15.01 -16.65 -33.24
N SER A 328 15.53 -17.39 -32.28
CA SER A 328 15.98 -18.77 -32.49
C SER A 328 14.85 -19.80 -32.38
N ARG A 329 13.72 -19.42 -31.78
CA ARG A 329 12.60 -20.29 -31.40
C ARG A 329 12.97 -21.41 -30.42
N ALA A 330 14.13 -21.31 -29.81
CA ALA A 330 14.56 -22.25 -28.77
C ALA A 330 13.92 -21.89 -27.43
N VAL A 331 13.68 -22.89 -26.58
CA VAL A 331 13.32 -22.70 -25.19
C VAL A 331 14.52 -22.09 -24.48
N SER A 332 14.36 -20.92 -23.87
CA SER A 332 15.42 -20.19 -23.17
C SER A 332 15.36 -20.32 -21.65
N GLY A 333 14.22 -20.73 -21.12
CA GLY A 333 14.00 -20.92 -19.69
C GLY A 333 12.55 -21.32 -19.42
N VAL A 334 12.21 -21.41 -18.15
CA VAL A 334 10.84 -21.65 -17.68
C VAL A 334 10.55 -20.82 -16.44
N GLU A 335 9.33 -20.35 -16.32
CA GLU A 335 8.82 -19.77 -15.08
C GLU A 335 8.18 -20.87 -14.23
N ALA A 336 8.58 -20.93 -12.95
CA ALA A 336 8.00 -21.85 -11.98
C ALA A 336 6.81 -21.18 -11.27
N LEU A 337 5.65 -21.74 -11.45
CA LEU A 337 4.38 -21.25 -10.95
C LEU A 337 3.84 -22.23 -9.91
N VAL A 338 3.74 -21.80 -8.67
CA VAL A 338 3.22 -22.62 -7.58
C VAL A 338 1.79 -23.06 -7.86
N ARG A 339 1.47 -24.29 -7.47
CA ARG A 339 0.12 -24.88 -7.49
C ARG A 339 -0.10 -25.59 -6.16
N TRP A 340 -1.33 -25.62 -5.72
CA TRP A 340 -1.71 -26.35 -4.52
C TRP A 340 -2.59 -27.54 -4.88
N ASN A 341 -2.07 -28.73 -4.70
CA ASN A 341 -2.79 -29.98 -4.91
C ASN A 341 -3.63 -30.30 -3.66
N HIS A 342 -4.75 -29.59 -3.51
CA HIS A 342 -5.60 -29.67 -2.34
C HIS A 342 -6.35 -31.02 -2.31
N PRO A 343 -6.35 -31.76 -1.17
CA PRO A 343 -6.93 -33.09 -1.09
C PRO A 343 -8.43 -33.15 -1.47
N ASP A 344 -9.21 -32.14 -1.13
CA ASP A 344 -10.65 -32.12 -1.35
C ASP A 344 -11.09 -31.27 -2.56
N ARG A 345 -10.27 -30.26 -2.97
CA ARG A 345 -10.62 -29.28 -4.03
C ARG A 345 -9.86 -29.52 -5.34
N GLY A 346 -8.92 -30.47 -5.35
CA GLY A 346 -8.05 -30.70 -6.51
C GLY A 346 -6.97 -29.64 -6.66
N LEU A 347 -6.53 -29.39 -7.89
CA LEU A 347 -5.45 -28.45 -8.18
C LEU A 347 -5.93 -26.99 -8.13
N LEU A 348 -5.51 -26.25 -7.11
CA LEU A 348 -5.80 -24.82 -6.95
C LEU A 348 -4.71 -23.98 -7.62
N LEU A 349 -5.15 -22.94 -8.31
CA LEU A 349 -4.28 -21.96 -8.96
C LEU A 349 -3.87 -20.84 -7.98
N PRO A 350 -2.75 -20.12 -8.23
CA PRO A 350 -2.28 -19.04 -7.36
C PRO A 350 -3.35 -18.00 -7.02
N GLY A 351 -4.15 -17.57 -7.99
CA GLY A 351 -5.23 -16.61 -7.78
C GLY A 351 -6.32 -17.04 -6.80
N GLU A 352 -6.37 -18.33 -6.43
CA GLU A 352 -7.37 -18.88 -5.50
C GLU A 352 -6.89 -18.92 -4.04
N PHE A 353 -5.57 -18.80 -3.79
CA PHE A 353 -5.02 -18.87 -2.43
C PHE A 353 -4.00 -17.78 -2.11
N LEU A 354 -3.25 -17.23 -3.08
CA LEU A 354 -2.27 -16.17 -2.81
C LEU A 354 -2.88 -14.92 -2.18
N PRO A 355 -4.04 -14.40 -2.63
CA PRO A 355 -4.65 -13.24 -2.00
C PRO A 355 -4.96 -13.45 -0.51
N GLU A 356 -5.26 -14.69 -0.12
CA GLU A 356 -5.63 -15.04 1.26
C GLU A 356 -4.43 -15.12 2.22
N ILE A 357 -3.24 -15.42 1.69
CA ILE A 357 -1.99 -15.51 2.45
C ILE A 357 -1.08 -14.29 2.27
N ALA A 358 -1.45 -13.36 1.38
CA ALA A 358 -0.69 -12.13 1.14
C ALA A 358 -0.47 -11.35 2.44
N GLY A 359 0.73 -10.78 2.60
CA GLY A 359 1.12 -10.04 3.80
C GLY A 359 1.34 -10.88 5.06
N THR A 360 1.34 -12.22 4.97
CA THR A 360 1.50 -13.12 6.12
C THR A 360 2.81 -13.92 6.07
N GLU A 361 3.18 -14.52 7.22
CA GLU A 361 4.30 -15.45 7.33
C GLU A 361 4.17 -16.69 6.43
N LEU A 362 2.93 -17.05 6.04
CA LEU A 362 2.69 -18.18 5.14
C LEU A 362 3.22 -17.90 3.74
N LEU A 363 3.11 -16.64 3.27
CA LEU A 363 3.67 -16.23 1.98
C LEU A 363 5.20 -16.40 1.96
N VAL A 364 5.87 -15.98 3.04
CA VAL A 364 7.33 -16.14 3.19
C VAL A 364 7.72 -17.62 3.21
N SER A 365 7.00 -18.43 4.02
CA SER A 365 7.25 -19.88 4.10
C SER A 365 7.04 -20.60 2.77
N MET A 366 6.02 -20.17 2.00
CA MET A 366 5.78 -20.65 0.64
C MET A 366 6.94 -20.28 -0.29
N GLY A 367 7.39 -19.03 -0.27
CA GLY A 367 8.49 -18.58 -1.11
C GLY A 367 9.80 -19.32 -0.81
N ASP A 368 10.06 -19.61 0.46
CA ASP A 368 11.19 -20.44 0.88
C ASP A 368 11.08 -21.86 0.30
N TRP A 369 9.90 -22.46 0.34
CA TRP A 369 9.62 -23.75 -0.26
C TRP A 369 9.78 -23.72 -1.80
N VAL A 370 9.33 -22.63 -2.45
CA VAL A 370 9.49 -22.45 -3.91
C VAL A 370 10.96 -22.41 -4.30
N MET A 371 11.80 -21.65 -3.56
CA MET A 371 13.26 -21.59 -3.82
C MET A 371 13.93 -22.95 -3.69
N GLU A 372 13.65 -23.68 -2.61
CA GLU A 372 14.21 -25.01 -2.37
C GLU A 372 13.76 -25.99 -3.46
N SER A 373 12.46 -26.01 -3.77
CA SER A 373 11.89 -26.87 -4.82
C SER A 373 12.45 -26.57 -6.21
N ALA A 374 12.63 -25.27 -6.56
CA ALA A 374 13.22 -24.88 -7.85
C ALA A 374 14.66 -25.37 -7.99
N LEU A 375 15.48 -25.26 -6.94
CA LEU A 375 16.86 -25.76 -6.93
C LEU A 375 16.92 -27.29 -7.02
N ASP A 376 16.02 -28.00 -6.34
CA ASP A 376 15.87 -29.46 -6.49
C ASP A 376 15.53 -29.87 -7.92
N HIS A 377 14.63 -29.12 -8.60
CA HIS A 377 14.33 -29.34 -10.01
C HIS A 377 15.54 -29.07 -10.90
N LEU A 378 16.26 -27.98 -10.71
CA LEU A 378 17.46 -27.63 -11.44
C LEU A 378 18.55 -28.73 -11.29
N SER A 379 18.72 -29.24 -10.07
CA SER A 379 19.66 -30.36 -9.79
C SER A 379 19.29 -31.61 -10.58
N ARG A 380 18.01 -32.03 -10.52
CA ARG A 380 17.51 -33.18 -11.29
C ARG A 380 17.66 -32.98 -12.79
N TRP A 381 17.42 -31.78 -13.30
CA TRP A 381 17.56 -31.45 -14.72
C TRP A 381 19.01 -31.46 -15.14
N SER A 382 19.94 -30.91 -14.33
CA SER A 382 21.39 -31.03 -14.58
C SER A 382 21.85 -32.47 -14.72
N ALA A 383 21.40 -33.34 -13.82
CA ALA A 383 21.72 -34.78 -13.88
C ALA A 383 21.19 -35.47 -15.14
N ARG A 384 20.14 -34.92 -15.78
CA ARG A 384 19.56 -35.41 -17.05
C ARG A 384 20.12 -34.71 -18.30
N GLY A 385 21.07 -33.78 -18.13
CA GLY A 385 21.66 -33.00 -19.22
C GLY A 385 20.72 -31.92 -19.79
N LEU A 386 19.68 -31.53 -19.06
CA LEU A 386 18.78 -30.45 -19.44
C LEU A 386 19.28 -29.15 -18.84
N ASP A 387 19.60 -28.19 -19.71
CA ASP A 387 20.16 -26.88 -19.33
C ASP A 387 19.13 -25.78 -19.53
N LEU A 388 18.08 -25.77 -18.69
CA LEU A 388 17.05 -24.73 -18.68
C LEU A 388 17.10 -23.93 -17.36
N PRO A 389 17.21 -22.62 -17.42
CA PRO A 389 17.01 -21.76 -16.25
C PRO A 389 15.56 -21.83 -15.74
N ILE A 390 15.40 -21.61 -14.42
CA ILE A 390 14.09 -21.47 -13.77
C ILE A 390 13.99 -20.08 -13.19
N SER A 391 12.94 -19.36 -13.54
CA SER A 391 12.52 -18.11 -12.89
C SER A 391 11.50 -18.41 -11.79
N ILE A 392 11.62 -17.73 -10.66
CA ILE A 392 10.69 -17.83 -9.52
C ILE A 392 10.27 -16.44 -9.04
N ASN A 393 9.02 -16.28 -8.69
CA ASN A 393 8.48 -15.06 -8.10
C ASN A 393 8.93 -14.89 -6.65
N VAL A 394 9.41 -13.71 -6.28
CA VAL A 394 9.85 -13.35 -4.92
C VAL A 394 9.10 -12.12 -4.44
N ASP A 395 8.48 -12.25 -3.26
CA ASP A 395 7.76 -11.15 -2.62
C ASP A 395 8.70 -10.24 -1.80
N LEU A 396 8.33 -8.95 -1.68
CA LEU A 396 9.11 -7.98 -0.89
C LEU A 396 9.23 -8.37 0.59
N LEU A 397 8.21 -9.01 1.17
CA LEU A 397 8.28 -9.49 2.56
C LEU A 397 9.43 -10.48 2.77
N GLN A 398 9.77 -11.27 1.73
CA GLN A 398 10.93 -12.16 1.79
C GLN A 398 12.23 -11.37 1.71
N LEU A 399 12.34 -10.42 0.75
CA LEU A 399 13.54 -9.60 0.55
C LEU A 399 13.87 -8.72 1.76
N ARG A 400 12.87 -8.31 2.54
CA ARG A 400 13.04 -7.52 3.78
C ARG A 400 13.63 -8.31 4.94
N ARG A 401 13.70 -9.62 4.84
CA ARG A 401 14.26 -10.44 5.92
C ARG A 401 15.77 -10.53 5.82
N ASP A 402 16.43 -10.26 6.91
CA ASP A 402 17.89 -10.39 7.02
C ASP A 402 18.37 -11.81 6.70
N GLU A 403 17.53 -12.81 6.92
CA GLU A 403 17.81 -14.22 6.69
C GLU A 403 17.67 -14.63 5.20
N PHE A 404 17.02 -13.83 4.34
CA PHE A 404 16.74 -14.21 2.95
C PHE A 404 18.01 -14.49 2.16
N VAL A 405 18.96 -13.55 2.13
CA VAL A 405 20.21 -13.70 1.38
C VAL A 405 21.08 -14.85 1.93
N PRO A 406 21.33 -14.96 3.26
CA PRO A 406 22.00 -16.10 3.83
C PRO A 406 21.36 -17.45 3.47
N ARG A 407 20.02 -17.54 3.50
CA ARG A 407 19.28 -18.75 3.15
C ARG A 407 19.42 -19.13 1.68
N LEU A 408 19.24 -18.16 0.77
CA LEU A 408 19.45 -18.37 -0.66
C LEU A 408 20.86 -18.90 -0.94
N PHE A 409 21.87 -18.31 -0.31
CA PHE A 409 23.26 -18.74 -0.51
C PHE A 409 23.54 -20.13 0.10
N ALA A 410 22.91 -20.46 1.21
CA ALA A 410 23.00 -21.78 1.80
C ALA A 410 22.35 -22.85 0.88
N LEU A 411 21.19 -22.54 0.31
CA LEU A 411 20.52 -23.43 -0.66
C LEU A 411 21.37 -23.64 -1.93
N LEU A 412 21.94 -22.57 -2.50
CA LEU A 412 22.86 -22.67 -3.63
C LEU A 412 24.12 -23.48 -3.30
N ALA A 413 24.64 -23.36 -2.10
CA ALA A 413 25.79 -24.13 -1.65
C ALA A 413 25.46 -25.62 -1.43
N ALA A 414 24.20 -25.94 -1.10
CA ALA A 414 23.71 -27.31 -1.00
C ALA A 414 23.53 -27.98 -2.37
N HIS A 415 23.45 -27.20 -3.47
CA HIS A 415 23.30 -27.67 -4.85
C HIS A 415 24.48 -27.22 -5.74
N PRO A 416 25.72 -27.65 -5.46
CA PRO A 416 26.92 -27.15 -6.15
C PRO A 416 26.96 -27.49 -7.62
N GLU A 417 26.17 -28.49 -8.09
CA GLU A 417 25.99 -28.87 -9.48
C GLU A 417 25.08 -27.89 -10.26
N VAL A 418 24.37 -27.00 -9.57
CA VAL A 418 23.51 -25.98 -10.19
C VAL A 418 24.25 -24.65 -10.27
N PRO A 419 24.63 -24.20 -11.48
CA PRO A 419 25.19 -22.85 -11.63
C PRO A 419 24.17 -21.79 -11.20
N ALA A 420 24.59 -20.79 -10.41
CA ALA A 420 23.68 -19.79 -9.84
C ALA A 420 22.86 -19.02 -10.90
N HIS A 421 23.43 -18.78 -12.09
CA HIS A 421 22.75 -18.09 -13.20
C HIS A 421 21.59 -18.87 -13.81
N ARG A 422 21.35 -20.12 -13.39
CA ARG A 422 20.18 -20.91 -13.79
C ARG A 422 18.97 -20.64 -12.90
N LEU A 423 19.15 -19.94 -11.78
CA LEU A 423 18.06 -19.42 -10.98
C LEU A 423 17.89 -17.94 -11.31
N GLU A 424 16.67 -17.52 -11.63
CA GLU A 424 16.28 -16.15 -11.82
C GLU A 424 15.19 -15.78 -10.80
N LEU A 425 15.34 -14.64 -10.14
CA LEU A 425 14.34 -14.12 -9.19
C LEU A 425 13.55 -13.02 -9.87
N GLU A 426 12.24 -13.15 -9.90
CA GLU A 426 11.30 -12.20 -10.47
C GLU A 426 10.70 -11.34 -9.35
N ILE A 427 10.74 -10.01 -9.51
CA ILE A 427 10.29 -9.04 -8.52
C ILE A 427 9.29 -8.10 -9.20
N LEU A 428 8.09 -7.95 -8.63
CA LEU A 428 7.06 -7.07 -9.17
C LEU A 428 7.50 -5.62 -9.21
N GLU A 429 7.18 -4.89 -10.29
CA GLU A 429 7.47 -3.46 -10.44
C GLU A 429 6.84 -2.63 -9.32
N THR A 430 5.55 -2.85 -9.00
CA THR A 430 4.81 -2.11 -7.97
C THR A 430 5.43 -2.26 -6.58
N SER A 431 5.94 -3.44 -6.29
CA SER A 431 6.69 -3.72 -5.07
C SER A 431 7.96 -2.88 -4.97
N THR A 432 8.52 -2.51 -6.10
CA THR A 432 9.75 -1.75 -6.21
C THR A 432 9.54 -0.25 -5.96
N ALA A 433 8.38 0.32 -6.27
CA ALA A 433 8.09 1.74 -6.09
C ALA A 433 7.98 2.16 -4.60
N GLU A 434 7.52 1.28 -3.71
CA GLU A 434 7.31 1.55 -2.29
C GLU A 434 8.52 1.25 -1.39
N GLY A 435 9.46 0.41 -1.83
CA GLY A 435 10.60 -0.07 -1.03
C GLY A 435 11.98 0.14 -1.64
N PHE A 436 12.10 0.81 -2.77
CA PHE A 436 13.32 0.87 -3.59
C PHE A 436 14.54 1.52 -2.94
N HIS A 437 14.39 2.34 -1.91
CA HIS A 437 15.55 2.89 -1.21
C HIS A 437 16.29 1.85 -0.35
N GLU A 438 15.63 0.75 -0.01
CA GLU A 438 16.15 -0.26 0.92
C GLU A 438 16.83 -1.46 0.24
N PHE A 439 16.46 -1.82 -1.01
CA PHE A 439 16.86 -3.09 -1.63
C PHE A 439 18.00 -3.10 -2.64
N PRO A 440 18.52 -1.99 -3.21
CA PRO A 440 19.56 -2.06 -4.24
C PRO A 440 20.78 -2.86 -3.80
N GLU A 441 21.12 -2.79 -2.51
CA GLU A 441 22.28 -3.51 -1.98
C GLU A 441 22.02 -5.01 -1.81
N VAL A 442 20.80 -5.39 -1.40
CA VAL A 442 20.37 -6.79 -1.30
C VAL A 442 20.41 -7.43 -2.69
N LEU A 443 19.78 -6.77 -3.68
CA LEU A 443 19.75 -7.25 -5.06
C LEU A 443 21.16 -7.32 -5.68
N ARG A 444 22.04 -6.34 -5.39
CA ARG A 444 23.41 -6.37 -5.84
C ARG A 444 24.19 -7.57 -5.28
N LYS A 445 24.03 -7.89 -3.99
CA LYS A 445 24.67 -9.08 -3.37
C LYS A 445 24.20 -10.38 -4.02
N ILE A 446 22.92 -10.47 -4.35
CA ILE A 446 22.33 -11.64 -5.03
C ILE A 446 22.91 -11.78 -6.44
N HIS A 447 22.91 -10.68 -7.20
CA HIS A 447 23.43 -10.65 -8.57
C HIS A 447 24.93 -10.91 -8.64
N GLU A 448 25.73 -10.35 -7.72
CA GLU A 448 27.18 -10.62 -7.62
C GLU A 448 27.48 -12.11 -7.37
N ARG A 449 26.55 -12.87 -6.79
CA ARG A 449 26.66 -14.32 -6.62
C ARG A 449 26.34 -15.09 -7.90
N GLY A 450 25.86 -14.40 -8.93
CA GLY A 450 25.53 -14.96 -10.23
C GLY A 450 24.07 -15.39 -10.40
N VAL A 451 23.20 -15.12 -9.44
CA VAL A 451 21.74 -15.31 -9.58
C VAL A 451 21.19 -14.21 -10.47
N ARG A 452 20.34 -14.56 -11.43
CA ARG A 452 19.70 -13.59 -12.33
C ARG A 452 18.54 -12.89 -11.64
N LEU A 453 18.27 -11.64 -12.06
CA LEU A 453 17.18 -10.84 -11.56
C LEU A 453 16.31 -10.35 -12.71
N ALA A 454 14.99 -10.44 -12.55
CA ALA A 454 14.01 -9.91 -13.47
C ALA A 454 13.03 -8.96 -12.75
N ILE A 455 12.59 -7.92 -13.44
CA ILE A 455 11.46 -7.11 -13.00
C ILE A 455 10.22 -7.59 -13.74
N ASP A 456 9.19 -7.94 -12.98
CA ASP A 456 7.94 -8.45 -13.49
C ASP A 456 6.85 -7.37 -13.57
N ASP A 457 5.83 -7.57 -14.43
CA ASP A 457 4.71 -6.65 -14.71
C ASP A 457 5.17 -5.22 -15.08
N PHE A 458 6.32 -5.09 -15.79
CA PHE A 458 6.93 -3.80 -16.08
C PHE A 458 6.06 -2.94 -17.00
N GLY A 459 5.88 -1.66 -16.61
CA GLY A 459 5.07 -0.66 -17.31
C GLY A 459 3.72 -0.37 -16.64
N THR A 460 3.36 -1.11 -15.58
CA THR A 460 2.12 -0.88 -14.82
C THR A 460 2.30 0.08 -13.64
N GLY A 461 3.55 0.33 -13.22
CA GLY A 461 3.91 1.16 -12.07
C GLY A 461 4.54 2.51 -12.43
N TYR A 462 4.96 3.25 -11.41
CA TYR A 462 5.64 4.54 -11.51
C TYR A 462 7.18 4.40 -11.43
N SER A 463 7.78 3.46 -12.16
CA SER A 463 9.23 3.30 -12.12
C SER A 463 9.96 4.51 -12.68
N SER A 464 10.77 5.17 -11.85
CA SER A 464 11.66 6.23 -12.30
C SER A 464 12.79 5.66 -13.16
N LEU A 465 13.04 6.23 -14.34
CA LEU A 465 14.15 5.84 -15.23
C LEU A 465 15.52 5.88 -14.55
N SER A 466 15.70 6.78 -13.57
CA SER A 466 16.91 6.86 -12.77
C SER A 466 17.14 5.60 -11.93
N TYR A 467 16.09 4.91 -11.63
CA TYR A 467 16.05 3.70 -10.81
C TYR A 467 16.50 2.48 -11.61
N LEU A 468 15.90 2.27 -12.77
CA LEU A 468 16.25 1.15 -13.67
C LEU A 468 17.77 1.13 -13.98
N LYS A 469 18.38 2.32 -14.07
CA LYS A 469 19.84 2.45 -14.28
C LYS A 469 20.67 1.89 -13.13
N THR A 470 20.17 1.87 -11.91
CA THR A 470 20.94 1.51 -10.71
C THR A 470 20.70 0.06 -10.26
N LEU A 471 19.63 -0.56 -10.74
CA LEU A 471 19.31 -1.93 -10.39
C LEU A 471 20.13 -2.94 -11.21
N PRO A 472 20.68 -3.96 -10.57
CA PRO A 472 21.43 -5.03 -11.22
C PRO A 472 20.49 -6.08 -11.79
N VAL A 473 19.61 -5.71 -12.75
CA VAL A 473 18.65 -6.62 -13.36
C VAL A 473 19.14 -7.12 -14.71
N ASP A 474 18.78 -8.35 -15.08
CA ASP A 474 19.12 -8.98 -16.35
C ASP A 474 17.95 -8.88 -17.34
N THR A 475 16.70 -8.94 -16.83
CA THR A 475 15.51 -9.10 -17.65
C THR A 475 14.40 -8.16 -17.23
N LEU A 476 13.66 -7.60 -18.20
CA LEU A 476 12.40 -6.89 -18.01
C LEU A 476 11.27 -7.72 -18.61
N LYS A 477 10.21 -8.02 -17.83
CA LYS A 477 9.03 -8.74 -18.30
C LYS A 477 7.90 -7.75 -18.53
N VAL A 478 7.47 -7.61 -19.78
CA VAL A 478 6.40 -6.70 -20.17
C VAL A 478 5.07 -7.31 -19.79
N ASP A 479 4.27 -6.58 -19.02
CA ASP A 479 2.96 -7.05 -18.54
C ASP A 479 2.06 -7.53 -19.67
N ARG A 480 1.35 -8.60 -19.40
CA ARG A 480 0.45 -9.27 -20.33
C ARG A 480 -0.66 -8.36 -20.88
N GLY A 481 -1.10 -7.36 -20.13
CA GLY A 481 -2.16 -6.43 -20.55
C GLY A 481 -1.76 -5.61 -21.76
N PHE A 482 -0.48 -5.19 -21.85
CA PHE A 482 0.04 -4.49 -23.01
C PHE A 482 0.13 -5.42 -24.23
N VAL A 483 0.60 -6.66 -24.03
CA VAL A 483 0.78 -7.64 -25.12
C VAL A 483 -0.58 -8.11 -25.68
N ILE A 484 -1.54 -8.43 -24.82
CA ILE A 484 -2.88 -8.84 -25.26
C ILE A 484 -3.60 -7.67 -25.96
N GLY A 485 -3.51 -6.47 -25.39
CA GLY A 485 -4.20 -5.28 -25.89
C GLY A 485 -3.49 -4.57 -27.06
N MET A 486 -2.36 -5.07 -27.56
CA MET A 486 -1.56 -4.35 -28.57
C MET A 486 -2.24 -4.20 -29.93
N LEU A 487 -3.24 -5.03 -30.26
CA LEU A 487 -4.02 -4.88 -31.48
C LEU A 487 -5.13 -3.84 -31.36
N ASP A 488 -5.67 -3.65 -30.17
CA ASP A 488 -6.82 -2.82 -29.90
C ASP A 488 -6.43 -1.40 -29.48
N ASN A 489 -5.23 -1.25 -28.88
CA ASN A 489 -4.73 0.02 -28.37
C ASN A 489 -3.29 0.30 -28.83
N ARG A 490 -3.10 1.40 -29.59
CA ARG A 490 -1.79 1.84 -30.07
C ARG A 490 -0.85 2.31 -28.98
N GLU A 491 -1.39 2.80 -27.88
CA GLU A 491 -0.58 3.19 -26.74
C GLU A 491 0.20 1.98 -26.18
N ASN A 492 -0.42 0.80 -26.20
CA ASN A 492 0.24 -0.44 -25.78
C ASN A 492 1.45 -0.78 -26.65
N LEU A 493 1.36 -0.60 -27.98
CA LEU A 493 2.51 -0.78 -28.86
C LEU A 493 3.64 0.19 -28.53
N ALA A 494 3.32 1.45 -28.32
CA ALA A 494 4.31 2.48 -27.96
C ALA A 494 4.97 2.20 -26.59
N ILE A 495 4.21 1.66 -25.65
CA ILE A 495 4.72 1.24 -24.34
C ILE A 495 5.70 0.07 -24.50
N ILE A 496 5.32 -0.99 -25.22
CA ILE A 496 6.20 -2.15 -25.47
C ILE A 496 7.49 -1.71 -26.15
N GLU A 497 7.40 -0.88 -27.20
CA GLU A 497 8.57 -0.35 -27.93
C GLU A 497 9.48 0.49 -27.02
N SER A 498 8.87 1.34 -26.16
CA SER A 498 9.60 2.18 -25.20
C SER A 498 10.35 1.33 -24.19
N ILE A 499 9.70 0.31 -23.63
CA ILE A 499 10.31 -0.64 -22.69
C ILE A 499 11.46 -1.38 -23.37
N ALA A 500 11.27 -1.92 -24.56
CA ALA A 500 12.29 -2.64 -25.30
C ALA A 500 13.48 -1.74 -25.67
N SER A 501 13.23 -0.48 -25.99
CA SER A 501 14.29 0.50 -26.27
C SER A 501 15.09 0.84 -25.01
N LEU A 502 14.43 1.04 -23.88
CA LEU A 502 15.08 1.27 -22.59
C LEU A 502 15.93 0.06 -22.17
N ALA A 503 15.37 -1.12 -22.23
CA ALA A 503 16.07 -2.37 -21.92
C ALA A 503 17.35 -2.50 -22.75
N ARG A 504 17.27 -2.24 -24.04
CA ARG A 504 18.43 -2.27 -24.95
C ARG A 504 19.52 -1.26 -24.56
N ILE A 505 19.13 -0.04 -24.17
CA ILE A 505 20.07 0.99 -23.72
C ILE A 505 20.82 0.55 -22.48
N PHE A 506 20.16 -0.13 -21.56
CA PHE A 506 20.76 -0.59 -20.31
C PHE A 506 21.36 -2.01 -20.39
N GLY A 507 21.18 -2.72 -21.51
CA GLY A 507 21.73 -4.05 -21.73
C GLY A 507 20.89 -5.20 -21.11
N HIS A 508 19.59 -4.95 -20.88
CA HIS A 508 18.65 -5.94 -20.33
C HIS A 508 17.92 -6.69 -21.44
N GLY A 509 17.59 -7.98 -21.19
CA GLY A 509 16.70 -8.75 -22.04
C GLY A 509 15.23 -8.36 -21.84
N VAL A 510 14.38 -8.58 -22.85
CA VAL A 510 12.95 -8.29 -22.77
C VAL A 510 12.12 -9.53 -23.04
N VAL A 511 11.25 -9.90 -22.09
CA VAL A 511 10.26 -10.97 -22.22
C VAL A 511 8.87 -10.32 -22.42
N ALA A 512 8.18 -10.67 -23.49
CA ALA A 512 6.77 -10.31 -23.69
C ALA A 512 5.86 -11.38 -23.07
N GLU A 513 5.05 -11.01 -22.10
CA GLU A 513 4.13 -11.92 -21.42
C GLU A 513 2.74 -11.97 -22.05
N GLY A 514 2.01 -13.04 -21.78
CA GLY A 514 0.65 -13.17 -22.24
C GLY A 514 0.49 -13.34 -23.77
N MET A 515 1.50 -13.87 -24.45
CA MET A 515 1.39 -14.15 -25.86
C MET A 515 0.33 -15.24 -26.12
N GLU A 516 -0.86 -14.84 -26.55
CA GLU A 516 -1.99 -15.75 -26.82
C GLU A 516 -2.08 -16.21 -28.28
N ARG A 517 -1.41 -15.52 -29.18
CA ARG A 517 -1.43 -15.79 -30.64
C ARG A 517 -0.02 -15.89 -31.18
N PRO A 518 0.33 -17.02 -31.88
CA PRO A 518 1.67 -17.19 -32.48
C PRO A 518 2.01 -16.13 -33.51
N GLU A 519 0.99 -15.53 -34.16
CA GLU A 519 1.13 -14.48 -35.15
C GLU A 519 1.75 -13.19 -34.57
N PHE A 520 1.75 -13.00 -33.26
CA PHE A 520 2.36 -11.85 -32.59
C PHE A 520 3.89 -11.87 -32.64
N ILE A 521 4.51 -13.03 -32.88
CA ILE A 521 5.97 -13.18 -32.85
C ILE A 521 6.68 -12.18 -33.78
N PRO A 522 6.33 -11.99 -35.07
CA PRO A 522 7.01 -11.04 -35.92
C PRO A 522 6.87 -9.60 -35.43
N LEU A 523 5.72 -9.24 -34.84
CA LEU A 523 5.46 -7.92 -34.30
C LEU A 523 6.28 -7.66 -33.04
N LEU A 524 6.29 -8.60 -32.08
CA LEU A 524 7.10 -8.51 -30.86
C LEU A 524 8.61 -8.42 -31.16
N GLN A 525 9.08 -9.18 -32.16
CA GLN A 525 10.46 -9.06 -32.64
C GLN A 525 10.79 -7.67 -33.18
N LYS A 526 9.88 -7.07 -33.97
CA LYS A 526 10.05 -5.70 -34.50
C LYS A 526 10.02 -4.64 -33.42
N LEU A 527 9.16 -4.81 -32.40
CA LEU A 527 9.13 -3.96 -31.22
C LEU A 527 10.38 -4.07 -30.37
N GLY A 528 11.22 -5.09 -30.59
CA GLY A 528 12.50 -5.27 -29.93
C GLY A 528 12.48 -6.21 -28.73
N CYS A 529 11.42 -7.02 -28.56
CA CYS A 529 11.40 -8.08 -27.57
C CYS A 529 12.34 -9.25 -27.98
N ASP A 530 13.04 -9.81 -27.01
CA ASP A 530 13.99 -10.92 -27.20
C ASP A 530 13.31 -12.28 -26.97
N PHE A 531 12.40 -12.32 -26.01
CA PHE A 531 11.75 -13.53 -25.54
C PHE A 531 10.23 -13.33 -25.46
N ALA A 532 9.50 -14.44 -25.41
CA ALA A 532 8.07 -14.43 -25.17
C ALA A 532 7.62 -15.62 -24.33
N GLN A 533 6.52 -15.38 -23.60
CA GLN A 533 5.82 -16.37 -22.79
C GLN A 533 4.31 -16.18 -22.96
N GLY A 534 3.57 -17.28 -22.99
CA GLY A 534 2.12 -17.21 -23.07
C GLY A 534 1.47 -18.51 -23.55
N TYR A 535 0.13 -18.51 -23.54
CA TYR A 535 -0.64 -19.72 -23.84
C TYR A 535 -0.54 -20.17 -25.31
N ALA A 536 -0.14 -19.30 -26.21
CA ALA A 536 0.18 -19.69 -27.57
C ALA A 536 1.40 -20.61 -27.64
N ILE A 537 2.34 -20.49 -26.71
CA ILE A 537 3.53 -21.37 -26.61
C ILE A 537 3.14 -22.63 -25.86
N ALA A 538 2.80 -22.46 -24.57
CA ALA A 538 2.33 -23.55 -23.74
C ALA A 538 1.65 -22.98 -22.47
N ARG A 539 0.72 -23.75 -21.90
CA ARG A 539 0.21 -23.50 -20.56
C ARG A 539 1.20 -24.00 -19.51
N PRO A 540 1.17 -23.46 -18.27
CA PRO A 540 1.94 -24.03 -17.18
C PRO A 540 1.64 -25.52 -16.99
N MET A 541 2.68 -26.36 -16.90
CA MET A 541 2.57 -27.80 -16.88
C MET A 541 3.49 -28.43 -15.84
N ALA A 542 3.18 -29.65 -15.41
CA ALA A 542 4.03 -30.42 -14.49
C ALA A 542 5.37 -30.82 -15.15
N GLU A 543 6.39 -31.16 -14.34
CA GLU A 543 7.76 -31.50 -14.80
C GLU A 543 7.76 -32.57 -15.89
N GLU A 544 7.00 -33.64 -15.70
CA GLU A 544 7.00 -34.78 -16.62
C GLU A 544 6.48 -34.34 -18.00
N VAL A 545 5.43 -33.55 -18.03
CA VAL A 545 4.84 -33.02 -19.26
C VAL A 545 5.78 -32.00 -19.93
N LEU A 546 6.46 -31.16 -19.13
CA LEU A 546 7.45 -30.19 -19.64
C LEU A 546 8.60 -30.91 -20.36
N LEU A 547 9.15 -31.95 -19.75
CA LEU A 547 10.29 -32.69 -20.33
C LEU A 547 9.93 -33.37 -21.66
N ASP A 548 8.70 -33.89 -21.79
CA ASP A 548 8.21 -34.47 -23.04
C ASP A 548 7.90 -33.37 -24.09
N TRP A 549 7.30 -32.28 -23.67
CA TRP A 549 7.01 -31.13 -24.52
C TRP A 549 8.30 -30.49 -25.06
N GLU A 550 9.32 -30.30 -24.24
CA GLU A 550 10.60 -29.71 -24.61
C GLU A 550 11.34 -30.58 -25.65
N ARG A 551 11.33 -31.92 -25.46
CA ARG A 551 11.89 -32.87 -26.46
C ARG A 551 11.15 -32.79 -27.81
N GLY A 552 9.81 -32.71 -27.77
CA GLY A 552 8.99 -32.49 -28.95
C GLY A 552 9.31 -31.15 -29.64
N TRP A 553 9.45 -30.10 -28.87
CA TRP A 553 9.77 -28.75 -29.36
C TRP A 553 11.14 -28.70 -30.06
N ARG A 554 12.14 -29.38 -29.52
CA ARG A 554 13.49 -29.51 -30.14
C ARG A 554 13.51 -30.39 -31.38
N SER A 555 12.75 -31.48 -31.40
CA SER A 555 12.81 -32.50 -32.49
C SER A 555 12.04 -32.09 -33.72
N GLU A 556 10.94 -31.40 -33.56
CA GLU A 556 10.17 -30.84 -34.66
C GLU A 556 10.62 -29.42 -34.90
N LYS A 557 11.10 -29.08 -36.11
CA LYS A 557 11.12 -27.71 -36.57
C LYS A 557 9.80 -27.09 -36.17
N ALA A 558 9.82 -26.13 -35.29
CA ALA A 558 8.71 -25.47 -34.58
C ALA A 558 7.30 -25.90 -35.04
N PRO A 559 6.38 -26.29 -34.11
CA PRO A 559 5.03 -26.78 -34.49
C PRO A 559 4.38 -25.91 -35.55
N GLU A 560 3.52 -26.48 -36.42
CA GLU A 560 2.92 -25.79 -37.56
C GLU A 560 2.42 -24.36 -37.28
N PRO A 561 1.84 -24.01 -36.09
CA PRO A 561 1.47 -22.64 -35.76
C PRO A 561 2.66 -21.66 -35.69
N PHE A 562 3.90 -22.17 -35.48
CA PHE A 562 5.12 -21.37 -35.41
C PHE A 562 5.95 -21.38 -36.69
N ARG A 563 5.53 -22.10 -37.73
CA ARG A 563 6.07 -21.87 -39.06
C ARG A 563 5.70 -20.45 -39.51
N PRO A 564 6.53 -19.76 -40.32
CA PRO A 564 6.15 -18.43 -40.83
C PRO A 564 4.88 -18.57 -41.66
N LEU A 565 3.74 -18.49 -40.99
CA LEU A 565 2.45 -18.20 -41.60
C LEU A 565 2.50 -16.77 -42.11
N SER A 566 1.94 -16.52 -43.29
CA SER A 566 1.65 -15.15 -43.65
C SER A 566 0.82 -14.53 -42.51
N PRO A 567 1.30 -13.46 -41.84
CA PRO A 567 0.58 -12.89 -40.73
C PRO A 567 -0.83 -12.51 -41.16
N ALA A 568 -1.79 -12.61 -40.24
CA ALA A 568 -3.16 -12.11 -40.51
C ALA A 568 -3.09 -10.67 -41.04
N PRO A 569 -3.96 -10.28 -41.94
CA PRO A 569 -3.87 -8.97 -42.60
C PRO A 569 -3.75 -7.79 -41.66
N GLU A 570 -4.48 -7.82 -40.53
CA GLU A 570 -4.43 -6.79 -39.51
C GLU A 570 -3.05 -6.71 -38.81
N ILE A 571 -2.40 -7.86 -38.57
CA ILE A 571 -1.06 -7.94 -37.95
C ILE A 571 0.01 -7.48 -38.94
N SER A 572 -0.20 -7.77 -40.24
CA SER A 572 0.67 -7.30 -41.31
C SER A 572 0.68 -5.77 -41.39
N VAL A 573 -0.49 -5.12 -41.28
CA VAL A 573 -0.60 -3.66 -41.24
C VAL A 573 0.17 -3.08 -40.05
N LEU A 574 -0.05 -3.60 -38.84
CA LEU A 574 0.65 -3.15 -37.64
C LEU A 574 2.16 -3.39 -37.71
N SER A 575 2.57 -4.55 -38.20
CA SER A 575 3.97 -4.87 -38.38
C SER A 575 4.70 -3.88 -39.31
N ASN A 576 4.04 -3.44 -40.37
CA ASN A 576 4.59 -2.45 -41.29
C ASN A 576 4.55 -1.01 -40.71
N GLU A 577 3.53 -0.70 -39.94
CA GLU A 577 3.46 0.56 -39.18
C GLU A 577 4.65 0.68 -38.24
N VAL A 578 4.90 -0.36 -37.40
CA VAL A 578 6.04 -0.39 -36.48
C VAL A 578 7.37 -0.26 -37.22
N GLU A 579 7.57 -1.00 -38.31
CA GLU A 579 8.81 -0.93 -39.09
C GLU A 579 9.06 0.47 -39.68
N TYR A 580 8.00 1.10 -40.18
CA TYR A 580 8.10 2.47 -40.68
C TYR A 580 8.45 3.45 -39.54
N PHE A 581 7.85 3.30 -38.37
CA PHE A 581 8.10 4.16 -37.22
C PHE A 581 9.51 4.02 -36.70
N VAL A 582 10.01 2.80 -36.51
CA VAL A 582 11.38 2.51 -36.06
C VAL A 582 12.40 3.14 -37.04
N TRP A 583 12.14 2.99 -38.36
CA TRP A 583 12.98 3.61 -39.38
C TRP A 583 12.94 5.15 -39.25
N LEU A 584 11.75 5.77 -39.18
CA LEU A 584 11.60 7.21 -39.11
C LEU A 584 12.22 7.82 -37.84
N GLN A 585 12.05 7.18 -36.71
CA GLN A 585 12.71 7.55 -35.45
C GLN A 585 14.24 7.49 -35.59
N GLY A 586 14.75 6.46 -36.24
CA GLY A 586 16.16 6.32 -36.55
C GLY A 586 16.68 7.48 -37.42
N VAL A 587 15.95 7.84 -38.47
CA VAL A 587 16.28 8.99 -39.35
C VAL A 587 16.36 10.29 -38.55
N LEU A 588 15.34 10.59 -37.74
CA LEU A 588 15.27 11.80 -36.92
C LEU A 588 16.39 11.85 -35.87
N SER A 589 16.68 10.72 -35.23
CA SER A 589 17.76 10.60 -34.25
C SER A 589 19.15 10.82 -34.87
N LEU A 590 19.39 10.24 -36.06
CA LEU A 590 20.63 10.42 -36.79
C LEU A 590 20.78 11.86 -37.33
N ALA A 591 19.68 12.48 -37.79
CA ALA A 591 19.67 13.90 -38.18
C ALA A 591 20.03 14.81 -37.00
N GLN A 592 19.51 14.52 -35.81
CA GLN A 592 19.88 15.23 -34.58
C GLN A 592 21.35 15.01 -34.19
N LYS A 593 21.84 13.76 -34.27
CA LYS A 593 23.26 13.43 -34.02
C LYS A 593 24.17 14.17 -34.98
N ALA A 594 23.79 14.26 -36.25
CA ALA A 594 24.56 14.94 -37.30
C ALA A 594 24.79 16.42 -37.02
N CYS A 595 23.97 17.09 -36.22
CA CYS A 595 24.17 18.45 -35.79
C CYS A 595 25.42 18.62 -34.90
N PHE A 596 25.87 17.55 -34.25
CA PHE A 596 26.94 17.58 -33.25
C PHE A 596 28.14 16.69 -33.60
N ALA A 597 27.97 15.66 -34.41
CA ALA A 597 28.97 14.67 -34.75
C ALA A 597 28.84 14.20 -36.22
N ALA A 598 29.96 13.74 -36.81
CA ALA A 598 29.93 13.12 -38.13
C ALA A 598 29.25 11.73 -38.04
N LEU A 599 28.46 11.37 -39.08
CA LEU A 599 27.86 10.07 -39.22
C LEU A 599 28.82 9.03 -39.80
N SER A 600 28.71 7.78 -39.38
CA SER A 600 29.44 6.68 -39.98
C SER A 600 28.85 6.29 -41.36
N PRO A 601 29.58 5.57 -42.22
CA PRO A 601 29.06 5.11 -43.49
C PRO A 601 27.78 4.23 -43.36
N GLU A 602 27.66 3.44 -42.30
CA GLU A 602 26.52 2.61 -42.01
C GLU A 602 25.30 3.47 -41.63
N GLU A 603 25.50 4.52 -40.82
CA GLU A 603 24.46 5.48 -40.44
C GLU A 603 23.96 6.27 -41.66
N VAL A 604 24.84 6.61 -42.59
CA VAL A 604 24.43 7.24 -43.86
C VAL A 604 23.56 6.31 -44.70
N LEU A 605 23.88 5.03 -44.73
CA LEU A 605 23.08 4.01 -45.45
C LEU A 605 21.65 3.91 -44.89
N PHE A 606 21.44 4.18 -43.63
CA PHE A 606 20.14 4.14 -42.97
C PHE A 606 19.13 5.11 -43.57
N PHE A 607 19.57 6.32 -44.01
CA PHE A 607 18.71 7.30 -44.70
C PHE A 607 18.24 6.83 -46.11
N GLN A 608 18.92 5.83 -46.67
CA GLN A 608 18.63 5.35 -48.05
C GLN A 608 17.73 4.11 -48.05
N ASN A 609 17.53 3.48 -46.88
CA ASN A 609 16.84 2.18 -46.75
C ASN A 609 15.47 2.34 -46.10
N ALA A 610 14.57 3.19 -46.64
CA ALA A 610 13.20 3.25 -46.16
C ALA A 610 12.47 1.90 -46.38
N PRO A 611 11.66 1.44 -45.42
CA PRO A 611 10.94 0.16 -45.52
C PRO A 611 9.77 0.15 -46.50
N VAL A 612 9.81 0.98 -47.54
CA VAL A 612 8.75 1.18 -48.54
C VAL A 612 8.45 -0.05 -49.41
N HIS A 613 9.34 -1.04 -49.41
CA HIS A 613 9.27 -2.18 -50.36
C HIS A 613 8.60 -3.44 -49.75
N VAL A 614 8.33 -3.49 -48.48
CA VAL A 614 7.86 -4.72 -47.78
C VAL A 614 6.42 -5.09 -48.12
N TRP A 615 5.62 -4.14 -48.60
CA TRP A 615 4.23 -4.36 -48.98
C TRP A 615 4.03 -5.15 -50.29
N ARG A 616 5.07 -5.31 -51.08
CA ARG A 616 4.95 -5.80 -52.48
C ARG A 616 4.97 -7.31 -52.66
N GLU A 617 5.24 -8.08 -51.60
CA GLU A 617 5.51 -9.52 -51.79
C GLU A 617 4.55 -10.47 -51.03
N GLY A 618 3.35 -10.04 -50.62
CA GLY A 618 2.44 -10.86 -49.81
C GLY A 618 1.08 -11.16 -50.45
N ALA A 619 0.48 -12.30 -50.08
CA ALA A 619 -0.87 -12.70 -50.47
C ALA A 619 -1.99 -11.68 -50.11
N SER A 620 -1.70 -10.75 -49.23
CA SER A 620 -2.61 -9.70 -48.73
C SER A 620 -2.65 -8.43 -49.63
N GLU A 621 -1.74 -8.28 -50.59
CA GLU A 621 -1.61 -7.07 -51.42
C GLU A 621 -2.91 -6.76 -52.18
N SER A 622 -3.63 -7.76 -52.67
CA SER A 622 -4.89 -7.57 -53.38
C SER A 622 -6.02 -6.99 -52.51
N LEU A 623 -5.98 -7.27 -51.20
CA LEU A 623 -6.95 -6.75 -50.24
C LEU A 623 -6.68 -5.26 -49.95
N TYR A 624 -5.44 -4.89 -49.74
CA TYR A 624 -5.07 -3.51 -49.38
C TYR A 624 -5.28 -2.53 -50.55
N ARG A 625 -4.98 -2.93 -51.80
CA ARG A 625 -5.11 -2.07 -52.96
C ARG A 625 -6.54 -1.55 -53.23
N THR A 626 -7.55 -2.19 -52.64
CA THR A 626 -8.95 -1.74 -52.76
C THR A 626 -9.28 -0.65 -51.73
N ILE A 627 -8.39 -0.37 -50.79
CA ILE A 627 -8.61 0.56 -49.68
C ILE A 627 -7.96 1.91 -50.03
N PRO A 628 -8.71 3.04 -50.08
CA PRO A 628 -8.14 4.34 -50.40
C PRO A 628 -7.01 4.80 -49.50
N ALA A 629 -7.09 4.50 -48.18
CA ALA A 629 -6.05 4.81 -47.21
C ALA A 629 -4.70 4.15 -47.56
N PHE A 630 -4.69 2.99 -48.20
CA PHE A 630 -3.47 2.31 -48.63
C PHE A 630 -2.70 3.11 -49.71
N THR A 631 -3.41 3.66 -50.71
CA THR A 631 -2.78 4.47 -51.76
C THR A 631 -2.19 5.77 -51.20
N GLN A 632 -2.91 6.39 -50.26
CA GLN A 632 -2.41 7.59 -49.56
C GLN A 632 -1.17 7.27 -48.71
N LEU A 633 -1.21 6.14 -48.02
CA LEU A 633 -0.08 5.65 -47.22
C LEU A 633 1.17 5.39 -48.07
N GLU A 634 1.02 4.76 -49.25
CA GLU A 634 2.13 4.60 -50.21
C GLU A 634 2.72 5.93 -50.68
N SER A 635 1.88 6.94 -50.84
CA SER A 635 2.34 8.29 -51.20
C SER A 635 3.14 8.94 -50.07
N ALA A 636 2.63 8.87 -48.83
CA ALA A 636 3.27 9.40 -47.66
C ALA A 636 4.63 8.73 -47.38
N HIS A 637 4.72 7.39 -47.56
CA HIS A 637 6.00 6.66 -47.44
C HIS A 637 7.03 7.10 -48.49
N ARG A 638 6.62 7.31 -49.75
CA ARG A 638 7.52 7.80 -50.80
C ARG A 638 8.02 9.21 -50.49
N GLU A 639 7.17 10.04 -49.95
CA GLU A 639 7.54 11.40 -49.54
C GLU A 639 8.53 11.37 -48.37
N ALA A 640 8.30 10.52 -47.34
CA ALA A 640 9.23 10.34 -46.24
C ALA A 640 10.59 9.82 -46.69
N ASP A 641 10.65 8.84 -47.61
CA ASP A 641 11.91 8.35 -48.21
C ASP A 641 12.64 9.47 -48.99
N SER A 642 11.89 10.29 -49.75
CA SER A 642 12.45 11.44 -50.44
C SER A 642 13.06 12.47 -49.48
N LEU A 643 12.32 12.86 -48.42
CA LEU A 643 12.78 13.81 -47.43
C LEU A 643 13.98 13.28 -46.64
N SER A 644 13.97 11.97 -46.30
CA SER A 644 15.10 11.30 -45.62
C SER A 644 16.37 11.39 -46.49
N ARG A 645 16.30 11.12 -47.75
CA ARG A 645 17.43 11.24 -48.68
C ARG A 645 17.90 12.68 -48.84
N GLN A 646 16.99 13.66 -48.87
CA GLN A 646 17.31 15.06 -48.95
C GLN A 646 18.09 15.58 -47.73
N LEU A 647 17.97 14.95 -46.57
CA LEU A 647 18.75 15.27 -45.38
C LEU A 647 20.29 15.02 -45.53
N LEU A 648 20.67 14.16 -46.48
CA LEU A 648 22.08 13.76 -46.63
C LEU A 648 23.01 14.91 -47.05
N ASP A 649 22.56 15.80 -47.95
CA ASP A 649 23.37 16.93 -48.41
C ASP A 649 23.50 18.01 -47.34
N PRO A 650 22.45 18.52 -46.70
CA PRO A 650 22.57 19.41 -45.55
C PRO A 650 23.41 18.85 -44.39
N ILE A 651 23.35 17.55 -44.15
CA ILE A 651 24.20 16.89 -43.12
C ILE A 651 25.67 16.96 -43.50
N ARG A 652 26.03 16.74 -44.80
CA ARG A 652 27.39 16.85 -45.30
C ARG A 652 27.91 18.28 -45.23
N GLU A 653 27.06 19.25 -45.58
CA GLU A 653 27.37 20.68 -45.61
C GLU A 653 27.27 21.34 -44.25
N ARG A 654 26.77 20.61 -43.19
CA ARG A 654 26.49 21.13 -41.87
C ARG A 654 25.51 22.32 -41.84
N ASP A 655 24.55 22.30 -42.74
CA ASP A 655 23.46 23.28 -42.79
C ASP A 655 22.39 22.94 -41.76
N LEU A 656 22.51 23.51 -40.55
CA LEU A 656 21.62 23.24 -39.39
C LEU A 656 20.18 23.75 -39.67
N GLU A 657 19.98 24.78 -40.49
CA GLU A 657 18.68 25.32 -40.77
C GLU A 657 17.90 24.35 -41.71
N ALA A 658 18.55 23.90 -42.79
CA ALA A 658 17.99 22.90 -43.67
C ALA A 658 17.72 21.56 -43.00
N ILE A 659 18.61 21.09 -42.12
CA ILE A 659 18.40 19.87 -41.31
C ILE A 659 17.15 20.01 -40.43
N ARG A 660 16.97 21.17 -39.76
CA ARG A 660 15.82 21.44 -38.92
C ARG A 660 14.51 21.48 -39.68
N ASP A 661 14.49 22.14 -40.85
CA ASP A 661 13.31 22.26 -41.68
C ASP A 661 12.85 20.92 -42.27
N LEU A 662 13.77 20.12 -42.80
CA LEU A 662 13.49 18.77 -43.28
C LEU A 662 13.04 17.83 -42.18
N SER A 663 13.64 17.90 -40.99
CA SER A 663 13.22 17.14 -39.82
C SER A 663 11.81 17.52 -39.39
N ARG A 664 11.45 18.80 -39.42
CA ARG A 664 10.08 19.26 -39.12
C ARG A 664 9.06 18.72 -40.14
N GLN A 665 9.39 18.71 -41.43
CA GLN A 665 8.53 18.14 -42.48
C GLN A 665 8.33 16.63 -42.24
N LEU A 666 9.37 15.90 -41.91
CA LEU A 666 9.27 14.47 -41.54
C LEU A 666 8.39 14.23 -40.31
N LEU A 667 8.45 15.11 -39.30
CA LEU A 667 7.58 15.01 -38.12
C LEU A 667 6.11 15.25 -38.44
N LEU A 668 5.79 16.22 -39.32
CA LEU A 668 4.42 16.45 -39.76
C LEU A 668 3.87 15.27 -40.61
N LEU A 669 4.71 14.74 -41.51
CA LEU A 669 4.38 13.58 -42.31
C LEU A 669 4.21 12.32 -41.47
N ARG A 670 4.93 12.19 -40.37
CA ARG A 670 4.74 11.12 -39.38
C ARG A 670 3.31 11.10 -38.86
N ASP A 671 2.80 12.24 -38.41
CA ASP A 671 1.48 12.33 -37.80
C ASP A 671 0.36 12.03 -38.79
N GLU A 672 0.53 12.47 -40.05
CA GLU A 672 -0.36 12.12 -41.16
C GLU A 672 -0.34 10.61 -41.48
N THR A 673 0.86 10.04 -41.55
CA THR A 673 1.06 8.60 -41.82
C THR A 673 0.44 7.73 -40.69
N LEU A 674 0.56 8.13 -39.44
CA LEU A 674 -0.13 7.49 -38.31
C LEU A 674 -1.64 7.44 -38.48
N SER A 675 -2.23 8.54 -38.85
CA SER A 675 -3.70 8.62 -39.11
C SER A 675 -4.12 7.68 -40.22
N LEU A 676 -3.32 7.58 -41.29
CA LEU A 676 -3.60 6.70 -42.45
C LEU A 676 -3.47 5.21 -42.06
N TYR A 677 -2.47 4.82 -41.24
CA TYR A 677 -2.37 3.47 -40.72
C TYR A 677 -3.58 3.09 -39.86
N GLY A 678 -4.06 4.01 -38.98
CA GLY A 678 -5.28 3.79 -38.19
C GLY A 678 -6.54 3.61 -39.05
N THR A 679 -6.64 4.33 -40.13
CA THR A 679 -7.75 4.18 -41.08
C THR A 679 -7.69 2.86 -41.82
N LEU A 680 -6.49 2.51 -42.32
CA LEU A 680 -6.27 1.25 -43.04
C LEU A 680 -6.56 0.03 -42.13
N GLN A 681 -6.08 0.06 -40.87
CA GLN A 681 -6.32 -1.02 -39.91
C GLN A 681 -7.81 -1.26 -39.65
N LYS A 682 -8.58 -0.17 -39.41
CA LYS A 682 -10.03 -0.26 -39.20
C LYS A 682 -10.74 -0.86 -40.43
N GLU A 683 -10.35 -0.46 -41.61
CA GLU A 683 -10.97 -0.95 -42.86
C GLU A 683 -10.61 -2.43 -43.14
N VAL A 684 -9.36 -2.81 -42.89
CA VAL A 684 -8.90 -4.21 -43.01
C VAL A 684 -9.63 -5.10 -41.98
N LEU A 685 -9.75 -4.67 -40.72
CA LEU A 685 -10.49 -5.40 -39.70
C LEU A 685 -11.96 -5.58 -40.08
N PHE A 686 -12.60 -4.52 -40.59
CA PHE A 686 -13.98 -4.56 -41.02
C PHE A 686 -14.20 -5.53 -42.21
N GLN A 687 -13.30 -5.54 -43.18
CA GLN A 687 -13.37 -6.46 -44.33
C GLN A 687 -13.10 -7.92 -43.92
N THR A 688 -12.21 -8.14 -43.00
CA THR A 688 -11.94 -9.48 -42.46
C THR A 688 -13.13 -10.04 -41.68
N LEU A 689 -13.82 -9.20 -40.89
CA LEU A 689 -15.05 -9.57 -40.18
C LEU A 689 -16.22 -9.86 -41.12
N LEU A 690 -16.37 -9.11 -42.20
CA LEU A 690 -17.40 -9.35 -43.25
C LEU A 690 -17.10 -10.66 -44.02
N GLY A 691 -15.85 -10.91 -44.37
CA GLY A 691 -15.43 -12.14 -45.05
C GLY A 691 -15.65 -13.42 -44.23
N THR A 692 -15.52 -13.32 -42.90
CA THR A 692 -15.81 -14.45 -41.96
C THR A 692 -17.31 -14.72 -41.79
N ARG A 693 -18.18 -13.69 -41.92
CA ARG A 693 -19.64 -13.88 -41.90
C ARG A 693 -20.19 -14.49 -43.22
N ALA A 694 -19.51 -14.29 -44.34
CA ALA A 694 -19.91 -14.85 -45.63
C ALA A 694 -19.50 -16.33 -45.79
N ARG A 695 -18.64 -16.86 -44.92
CA ARG A 695 -18.19 -18.27 -44.94
C ARG A 695 -18.84 -19.15 -43.86
N ARG A 696 -19.71 -18.59 -43.01
CA ARG A 696 -20.65 -19.32 -42.13
C ARG A 696 -22.06 -19.23 -42.72
#